data_674b6a34eb7a10963ed568d04acfdae2
#
_entry.id   674b6a34eb7a10963ed568d04acfdae2
#
_cell.length_a   1.000
_cell.length_b   1.000
_cell.length_c   1.000
_cell.angle_alpha   90.00
_cell.angle_beta   90.00
_cell.angle_gamma   90.00
#
_symmetry.space_group_name_H-M   'P 1'
#
loop_
_entity.id
_entity.type
_entity.pdbx_description
1 polymer ?
#
loop_
_entity_poly.entity_id
_entity_poly.type
_entity_poly.pdbx_seq_one_letter_code
_entity_poly.pdbx_strand_id
1 'polypeptide(L)'
;AADLGGDPLVLRALAQGLNALESNGFDGGALSDIGLKNGSLVVQNEATGRQITFDNMSIRLGRTAEGGATFTFTSQQPHGLATLVATIAPARNGERQIDFELKDVSTQDLVQAFSQDLKRFYMDTPLGASLRARIATDGRVLAAEANVVLGAGQIGNGEEPEERFVIDRAEARLTLDPAKRVIVVEPLMAVKNQNRIALKGLITVPALAAQPWPYAISQVGVVLAGPEMPDPALVFTGVTIAGRFTPPDRKLLIDQGELTSAVGSLSFTGLFDFGVDVPYIQMKATGSRMPASTVKRFWPVTLAPPARTFVIENVSAGMVEGTTVTVKMALDLIGQKSVPLPDDAVRLEMNASAVTLRPVKGLPPVSNAKLNIVVTGRTVRVNIPEGTVVTPQNRRLALSEGVYYMPDYFPREPSGLVKVKFDGPADAAIEILGMDPIKGSEGQAFDPSTTRGKVSALLQVKILFRKVPQPGDVDYSLEAKLTDFGVDKIFQNQRLEGASVDVFASPAGVQLRGDGKIAGALVTFDYNKRKDKADSDVRVNATLDDGSRQKLGLDIPAVTGPIAVKLVGTTNNTQTKAAIELDMTAARILDLVPGLSKPAGDPLKAKFNSNDAGKSLKIDDLTLEGSGTYIRGSIEFSDDNQILSANFPSFQLSDGDKASLKADRSGDVLKIRISGEVMDARGILKSLVSTPSGAKNTQKTPDVDVEAKIGAVTGNNGEVLRQVDLAMGRRSSELRSFALTAKAGREGTLAGEIRNWGDTPRRALYVSTSDAGAVLRFLDIYKKIQGGTMWVIVDPPRGDNAPQNGVINVRDFVVRGEPGLDSLSQAARDSSGRVEQGTAVFEKAQAQFTRTTGKISFRDGAIWGPVAGATFDGTIDFAAERINMRGTYVPAYGLNNLFSKLPILGNILGGGPNEGLVGVTFEVAGPMAAPALRINPLSAVAPGFLRKMFEFRSSTETAPAP
;
A
#
# COMPACT_ATOMS: atom_id res chain seq x y z
N ALA A 1 77.71 29.88 24.39
CA ALA A 1 76.58 30.73 24.54
C ALA A 1 75.74 30.73 23.24
N ALA A 2 74.55 30.26 23.29
CA ALA A 2 73.69 30.17 22.12
C ALA A 2 73.24 31.59 21.73
N ASP A 3 73.66 32.02 20.49
CA ASP A 3 72.97 33.12 19.81
C ASP A 3 71.58 32.64 19.47
N LEU A 4 70.58 33.13 20.17
CA LEU A 4 69.14 32.68 20.03
C LEU A 4 68.48 33.25 18.80
N GLY A 5 69.21 33.68 17.78
CA GLY A 5 68.63 34.02 16.47
C GLY A 5 67.66 35.20 16.42
N GLY A 6 67.48 35.89 17.53
CA GLY A 6 66.99 37.28 17.51
C GLY A 6 68.06 38.12 16.82
N ASP A 7 67.73 39.10 16.05
CA ASP A 7 68.67 40.00 15.49
C ASP A 7 69.63 40.43 16.62
N PRO A 8 70.87 40.00 16.57
CA PRO A 8 71.84 40.33 17.62
C PRO A 8 71.92 41.82 17.83
N LEU A 9 71.56 42.59 16.78
CA LEU A 9 71.53 44.03 16.80
C LEU A 9 70.42 44.58 17.76
N VAL A 10 69.19 43.94 17.78
CA VAL A 10 68.09 44.39 18.64
C VAL A 10 68.43 44.10 20.11
N LEU A 11 68.91 42.96 20.44
CA LEU A 11 69.29 42.60 21.82
C LEU A 11 70.56 43.42 22.30
N ARG A 12 71.49 43.65 21.38
CA ARG A 12 72.63 44.59 21.65
C ARG A 12 72.16 46.03 21.79
N ALA A 13 71.29 46.50 20.90
CA ALA A 13 70.77 47.89 21.01
C ALA A 13 69.95 48.04 22.32
N LEU A 14 69.15 47.02 22.69
CA LEU A 14 68.47 47.01 23.97
C LEU A 14 69.47 47.07 25.15
N ALA A 15 70.47 46.22 25.11
CA ALA A 15 71.53 46.17 26.16
C ALA A 15 72.30 47.46 26.26
N GLN A 16 72.71 48.11 25.11
CA GLN A 16 73.34 49.38 25.06
C GLN A 16 72.45 50.54 25.51
N GLY A 17 71.16 50.59 25.09
CA GLY A 17 70.21 51.54 25.59
C GLY A 17 69.96 51.41 27.10
N LEU A 18 69.85 50.17 27.60
CA LEU A 18 69.77 49.91 29.06
C LEU A 18 71.05 50.38 29.85
N ASN A 19 72.20 50.11 29.29
CA ASN A 19 73.47 50.57 29.87
C ASN A 19 73.54 52.13 29.86
N ALA A 20 73.08 52.81 28.82
CA ALA A 20 72.97 54.24 28.73
C ALA A 20 71.95 54.83 29.73
N LEU A 21 70.87 54.22 29.95
CA LEU A 21 69.84 54.58 30.93
C LEU A 21 70.36 54.40 32.34
N GLU A 22 71.11 53.37 32.58
CA GLU A 22 71.76 53.08 33.89
C GLU A 22 72.86 54.08 34.24
N SER A 23 73.65 54.51 33.23
CA SER A 23 74.79 55.46 33.40
C SER A 23 74.33 56.91 33.52
N ASN A 24 73.34 57.30 32.71
CA ASN A 24 72.95 58.70 32.59
C ASN A 24 71.63 59.08 33.30
N GLY A 25 70.86 58.08 33.76
CA GLY A 25 69.53 58.34 34.36
C GLY A 25 68.52 59.00 33.36
N PHE A 26 67.40 59.37 33.98
CA PHE A 26 66.41 60.21 33.26
C PHE A 26 66.74 61.69 33.55
N ASP A 27 67.53 62.40 33.11
CA ASP A 27 67.90 63.79 33.45
C ASP A 27 68.99 63.88 34.60
N GLY A 28 70.12 63.18 34.50
CA GLY A 28 71.19 63.24 35.41
C GLY A 28 70.94 62.79 36.86
N GLY A 29 69.88 61.97 37.09
CA GLY A 29 69.56 61.34 38.36
C GLY A 29 68.57 62.11 39.24
N ALA A 30 67.97 63.19 38.79
CA ALA A 30 67.03 63.99 39.59
C ALA A 30 65.59 63.47 39.54
N LEU A 31 65.14 62.83 38.41
CA LEU A 31 63.78 62.30 38.25
C LEU A 31 63.75 60.82 38.68
N SER A 32 62.87 60.53 39.62
CA SER A 32 62.64 59.16 40.06
C SER A 32 61.62 58.41 39.13
N ASP A 33 60.69 59.10 38.58
CA ASP A 33 59.71 58.52 37.62
C ASP A 33 59.08 59.63 36.73
N ILE A 34 58.63 59.20 35.58
CA ILE A 34 57.86 59.99 34.60
C ILE A 34 56.74 59.18 34.08
N GLY A 35 55.60 59.80 33.81
CA GLY A 35 54.46 59.03 33.34
C GLY A 35 53.31 59.89 32.88
N LEU A 36 52.36 59.24 32.29
CA LEU A 36 51.08 59.73 31.85
C LEU A 36 49.98 58.99 32.62
N LYS A 37 48.97 59.71 33.07
CA LYS A 37 47.81 59.15 33.75
C LYS A 37 46.56 59.48 32.98
N ASN A 38 45.59 58.48 32.88
CA ASN A 38 44.30 58.69 32.28
C ASN A 38 44.34 59.19 30.83
N GLY A 39 45.35 58.81 30.08
CA GLY A 39 45.49 59.11 28.65
C GLY A 39 44.71 58.16 27.77
N SER A 40 44.63 58.46 26.48
CA SER A 40 44.19 57.52 25.46
C SER A 40 45.31 57.28 24.48
N LEU A 41 45.65 56.02 24.21
CA LEU A 41 46.66 55.63 23.21
C LEU A 41 45.94 55.03 22.01
N VAL A 42 46.17 55.67 20.90
CA VAL A 42 45.64 55.16 19.62
C VAL A 42 46.80 54.51 18.85
N VAL A 43 46.77 53.23 18.66
CA VAL A 43 47.72 52.50 17.85
C VAL A 43 47.10 52.22 16.49
N GLN A 44 47.66 52.85 15.43
CA GLN A 44 47.19 52.64 14.07
C GLN A 44 48.17 51.69 13.35
N ASN A 45 47.68 50.61 12.81
CA ASN A 45 48.45 49.74 11.96
C ASN A 45 48.35 50.28 10.53
N GLU A 46 49.46 50.88 10.03
CA GLU A 46 49.51 51.49 8.71
C GLU A 46 49.28 50.51 7.56
N ALA A 47 49.65 49.25 7.75
CA ALA A 47 49.47 48.20 6.74
C ALA A 47 48.00 47.69 6.64
N THR A 48 47.27 47.76 7.73
CA THR A 48 45.85 47.31 7.73
C THR A 48 44.81 48.44 7.78
N GLY A 49 45.28 49.68 8.10
CA GLY A 49 44.38 50.80 8.34
C GLY A 49 43.58 50.69 9.63
N ARG A 50 43.79 49.62 10.44
CA ARG A 50 43.09 49.44 11.70
C ARG A 50 43.64 50.27 12.84
N GLN A 51 42.75 50.70 13.71
CA GLN A 51 43.02 51.53 14.82
C GLN A 51 42.54 50.85 16.10
N ILE A 52 43.40 50.71 17.09
CA ILE A 52 43.06 50.25 18.44
C ILE A 52 43.24 51.43 19.40
N THR A 53 42.23 51.66 20.19
CA THR A 53 42.24 52.72 21.21
C THR A 53 42.29 52.06 22.60
N PHE A 54 43.34 52.39 23.31
CA PHE A 54 43.48 52.04 24.73
C PHE A 54 43.02 53.25 25.56
N ASP A 55 41.87 53.16 26.14
CA ASP A 55 41.27 54.21 26.97
C ASP A 55 41.67 54.05 28.42
N ASN A 56 41.65 55.20 29.17
CA ASN A 56 41.99 55.22 30.59
C ASN A 56 43.38 54.59 30.87
N MET A 57 44.30 54.80 29.97
CA MET A 57 45.60 54.23 30.10
C MET A 57 46.48 55.05 30.97
N SER A 58 47.39 54.38 31.69
CA SER A 58 48.48 54.99 32.41
C SER A 58 49.78 54.35 32.03
N ILE A 59 50.81 55.17 31.79
CA ILE A 59 52.21 54.79 31.54
C ILE A 59 53.06 55.35 32.64
N ARG A 60 53.94 54.54 33.20
CA ARG A 60 54.92 54.98 34.19
C ARG A 60 56.26 54.34 33.86
N LEU A 61 57.24 55.17 33.70
CA LEU A 61 58.64 54.79 33.64
C LEU A 61 59.34 55.34 34.88
N GLY A 62 59.90 54.47 35.70
CA GLY A 62 60.52 54.84 36.99
C GLY A 62 61.75 54.05 37.25
N ARG A 63 62.50 54.49 38.30
CA ARG A 63 63.62 53.77 38.83
C ARG A 63 63.20 52.82 39.96
N THR A 64 63.80 51.65 40.01
CA THR A 64 63.61 50.74 41.12
C THR A 64 64.53 51.21 42.29
N ALA A 65 64.14 50.83 43.48
CA ALA A 65 64.94 51.17 44.68
C ALA A 65 66.43 50.71 44.64
N GLU A 66 66.70 49.67 43.81
CA GLU A 66 67.98 49.12 43.61
C GLU A 66 68.82 49.71 42.46
N GLY A 67 68.27 50.77 41.78
CA GLY A 67 68.94 51.47 40.68
C GLY A 67 68.59 50.97 39.29
N GLY A 68 67.71 50.05 39.19
CA GLY A 68 67.10 49.56 37.86
C GLY A 68 66.02 50.44 37.31
N ALA A 69 65.37 49.97 36.20
CA ALA A 69 64.30 50.67 35.59
C ALA A 69 62.98 49.81 35.62
N THR A 70 61.86 50.45 35.77
CA THR A 70 60.54 49.78 35.68
C THR A 70 59.67 50.61 34.73
N PHE A 71 59.05 49.87 33.82
CA PHE A 71 58.00 50.40 32.93
C PHE A 71 56.70 49.75 33.32
N THR A 72 55.65 50.54 33.55
CA THR A 72 54.33 50.07 33.88
C THR A 72 53.35 50.71 32.86
N PHE A 73 52.55 49.87 32.26
CA PHE A 73 51.43 50.23 31.41
C PHE A 73 50.18 49.63 31.98
N THR A 74 49.10 50.43 32.12
CA THR A 74 47.79 49.95 32.50
C THR A 74 46.73 50.52 31.59
N SER A 75 45.69 49.71 31.24
CA SER A 75 44.58 50.21 30.45
C SER A 75 43.34 49.46 30.83
N GLN A 76 42.19 50.07 30.83
CA GLN A 76 40.93 49.43 31.07
C GLN A 76 40.55 48.62 29.80
N GLN A 77 40.30 47.34 29.92
CA GLN A 77 39.90 46.44 28.83
C GLN A 77 38.61 45.65 29.15
N PRO A 78 37.95 45.01 28.19
CA PRO A 78 36.74 44.22 28.45
C PRO A 78 36.86 43.15 29.53
N HIS A 79 38.01 42.51 29.67
CA HIS A 79 38.26 41.47 30.67
C HIS A 79 38.83 41.99 32.02
N GLY A 80 38.99 43.30 32.18
CA GLY A 80 39.51 43.92 33.43
C GLY A 80 40.58 44.94 33.14
N LEU A 81 41.37 45.23 34.17
CA LEU A 81 42.50 46.17 34.09
C LEU A 81 43.75 45.45 33.53
N ALA A 82 43.96 45.63 32.22
CA ALA A 82 45.17 45.12 31.59
C ALA A 82 46.42 45.83 32.17
N THR A 83 47.40 45.04 32.55
CA THR A 83 48.64 45.51 33.18
C THR A 83 49.86 44.93 32.51
N LEU A 84 50.79 45.74 32.10
CA LEU A 84 52.15 45.34 31.68
C LEU A 84 53.15 46.00 32.57
N VAL A 85 54.01 45.19 33.19
CA VAL A 85 55.15 45.63 33.99
C VAL A 85 56.41 45.00 33.42
N ALA A 86 57.35 45.83 33.07
CA ALA A 86 58.72 45.43 32.69
C ALA A 86 59.68 46.01 33.67
N THR A 87 60.48 45.19 34.37
CA THR A 87 61.46 45.60 35.34
C THR A 87 62.82 45.07 34.89
N ILE A 88 63.74 45.93 34.89
CA ILE A 88 65.16 45.68 34.52
C ILE A 88 66.01 46.01 35.76
N ALA A 89 66.64 44.99 36.32
CA ALA A 89 67.54 45.14 37.43
C ALA A 89 68.85 45.77 36.96
N PRO A 90 69.58 46.47 37.87
CA PRO A 90 70.92 46.98 37.59
C PRO A 90 71.90 45.80 37.27
N ALA A 91 72.93 46.11 36.43
CA ALA A 91 73.91 45.10 36.13
C ALA A 91 74.73 44.75 37.40
N ARG A 92 74.80 43.44 37.73
CA ARG A 92 75.62 42.93 38.82
C ARG A 92 76.45 41.76 38.23
N ASN A 93 77.77 41.79 38.49
CA ASN A 93 78.71 40.75 38.00
C ASN A 93 78.68 40.49 36.50
N GLY A 94 78.35 41.55 35.67
CA GLY A 94 78.30 41.38 34.25
C GLY A 94 76.97 40.72 33.72
N GLU A 95 76.00 40.56 34.61
CA GLU A 95 74.65 40.01 34.30
C GLU A 95 73.53 40.99 34.68
N ARG A 96 72.41 40.96 33.97
CA ARG A 96 71.26 41.74 34.26
C ARG A 96 70.04 40.86 34.28
N GLN A 97 69.08 41.08 35.21
CA GLN A 97 67.82 40.44 35.22
C GLN A 97 66.77 41.32 34.60
N ILE A 98 65.93 40.73 33.77
CA ILE A 98 64.77 41.34 33.16
C ILE A 98 63.53 40.51 33.59
N ASP A 99 62.60 41.19 34.22
CA ASP A 99 61.29 40.66 34.57
C ASP A 99 60.23 41.39 33.76
N PHE A 100 59.40 40.63 33.06
CA PHE A 100 58.30 41.14 32.32
C PHE A 100 57.03 40.41 32.82
N GLU A 101 55.95 41.14 33.09
CA GLU A 101 54.70 40.67 33.56
C GLU A 101 53.57 41.30 32.77
N LEU A 102 52.70 40.52 32.19
CA LEU A 102 51.50 40.91 31.47
C LEU A 102 50.30 40.24 32.13
N LYS A 103 49.23 40.99 32.44
CA LYS A 103 48.02 40.51 33.09
C LYS A 103 46.82 41.04 32.34
N ASP A 104 45.82 40.15 32.15
CA ASP A 104 44.45 40.46 31.70
C ASP A 104 44.35 41.26 30.38
N VAL A 105 45.30 41.06 29.46
CA VAL A 105 45.28 41.66 28.14
C VAL A 105 44.37 40.90 27.21
N SER A 106 43.50 41.64 26.51
CA SER A 106 42.58 41.04 25.50
C SER A 106 43.38 40.42 24.35
N THR A 107 43.25 39.13 24.15
CA THR A 107 43.87 38.45 23.00
C THR A 107 43.27 38.92 21.71
N GLN A 108 41.97 39.28 21.65
CA GLN A 108 41.26 39.81 20.49
C GLN A 108 41.93 41.10 19.96
N ASP A 109 42.29 42.01 20.88
CA ASP A 109 42.93 43.29 20.53
C ASP A 109 44.35 43.05 19.98
N LEU A 110 45.10 42.09 20.59
CA LEU A 110 46.43 41.75 20.11
C LEU A 110 46.35 41.08 18.71
N VAL A 111 45.45 40.16 18.48
CA VAL A 111 45.26 39.54 17.15
C VAL A 111 44.90 40.59 16.09
N GLN A 112 44.00 41.54 16.41
CA GLN A 112 43.63 42.62 15.50
C GLN A 112 44.76 43.62 15.23
N ALA A 113 45.64 43.86 16.22
CA ALA A 113 46.76 44.78 16.08
C ALA A 113 47.90 44.24 15.20
N PHE A 114 48.22 42.97 15.35
CA PHE A 114 49.48 42.43 14.80
C PHE A 114 49.33 41.51 13.62
N SER A 115 48.07 41.19 13.19
CA SER A 115 47.83 40.20 12.12
C SER A 115 46.98 40.77 10.96
N GLN A 116 47.59 40.88 9.76
CA GLN A 116 46.90 41.17 8.51
C GLN A 116 46.10 39.95 7.98
N ASP A 117 46.61 38.77 8.19
CA ASP A 117 46.17 37.52 7.58
C ASP A 117 45.12 36.78 8.38
N LEU A 118 44.98 37.12 9.69
CA LEU A 118 44.04 36.43 10.58
C LEU A 118 42.71 37.17 10.78
N LYS A 119 42.18 37.86 9.79
CA LYS A 119 40.91 38.63 9.86
C LYS A 119 39.71 37.80 10.33
N ARG A 120 39.78 36.51 10.28
CA ARG A 120 38.68 35.59 10.69
C ARG A 120 39.00 34.79 11.93
N PHE A 121 40.25 34.94 12.44
CA PHE A 121 40.63 34.25 13.70
C PHE A 121 40.01 35.03 14.88
N TYR A 122 39.11 34.36 15.57
CA TYR A 122 38.49 34.88 16.75
C TYR A 122 39.18 34.32 17.99
N MET A 123 39.66 35.19 18.88
CA MET A 123 40.30 34.82 20.11
C MET A 123 39.92 35.82 21.19
N ASP A 124 38.99 35.46 22.02
CA ASP A 124 38.49 36.29 23.12
C ASP A 124 38.75 35.59 24.44
N THR A 125 39.95 35.77 24.93
CA THR A 125 40.44 35.22 26.22
C THR A 125 41.36 36.25 26.88
N PRO A 126 41.32 36.38 28.21
CA PRO A 126 42.34 37.16 28.91
C PRO A 126 43.70 36.48 28.84
N LEU A 127 44.74 37.21 28.44
CA LEU A 127 46.14 36.77 28.38
C LEU A 127 46.93 37.29 29.58
N GLY A 128 47.54 36.35 30.31
CA GLY A 128 48.64 36.62 31.23
C GLY A 128 49.95 36.04 30.73
N ALA A 129 51.02 36.78 30.89
CA ALA A 129 52.33 36.27 30.59
C ALA A 129 53.36 36.82 31.56
N SER A 130 54.35 35.99 31.91
CA SER A 130 55.52 36.44 32.64
C SER A 130 56.81 35.92 31.99
N LEU A 131 57.83 36.74 31.95
CA LEU A 131 59.15 36.37 31.47
C LEU A 131 60.20 36.86 32.48
N ARG A 132 61.04 35.99 32.94
CA ARG A 132 62.20 36.24 33.71
C ARG A 132 63.39 35.81 32.93
N ALA A 133 64.24 36.72 32.58
CA ALA A 133 65.45 36.45 31.83
C ALA A 133 66.73 37.07 32.52
N ARG A 134 67.80 36.33 32.50
CA ARG A 134 69.15 36.84 32.84
C ARG A 134 69.92 36.97 31.56
N ILE A 135 70.42 38.16 31.35
CA ILE A 135 71.18 38.54 30.14
C ILE A 135 72.55 39.09 30.56
N ALA A 136 73.56 38.64 29.84
CA ALA A 136 74.94 39.22 29.98
C ALA A 136 75.00 40.61 29.36
N THR A 137 75.95 41.39 29.78
CA THR A 137 76.11 42.79 29.23
C THR A 137 76.45 42.87 27.80
N ASP A 138 76.82 41.73 27.13
CA ASP A 138 76.99 41.58 25.70
C ASP A 138 75.69 41.19 24.95
N GLY A 139 74.60 41.07 25.68
CA GLY A 139 73.31 40.72 25.16
C GLY A 139 73.01 39.22 25.06
N ARG A 140 73.94 38.34 25.50
CA ARG A 140 73.72 36.90 25.53
C ARG A 140 72.68 36.51 26.60
N VAL A 141 71.72 35.68 26.30
CA VAL A 141 70.72 35.15 27.25
C VAL A 141 71.41 34.02 28.05
N LEU A 142 71.45 34.13 29.37
CA LEU A 142 72.10 33.22 30.29
C LEU A 142 71.09 32.22 30.89
N ALA A 143 69.87 32.68 31.09
CA ALA A 143 68.72 31.90 31.52
C ALA A 143 67.45 32.68 31.12
N ALA A 144 66.38 31.93 30.76
CA ALA A 144 65.06 32.53 30.56
C ALA A 144 63.99 31.53 31.02
N GLU A 145 63.00 32.08 31.71
CA GLU A 145 61.82 31.34 32.08
C GLU A 145 60.59 32.22 31.70
N ALA A 146 59.68 31.62 30.93
CA ALA A 146 58.45 32.32 30.58
C ALA A 146 57.25 31.45 30.94
N ASN A 147 56.19 32.10 31.39
CA ASN A 147 54.90 31.44 31.64
C ASN A 147 53.79 32.23 30.90
N VAL A 148 52.98 31.54 30.14
CA VAL A 148 51.86 32.09 29.38
C VAL A 148 50.58 31.41 29.84
N VAL A 149 49.57 32.21 30.20
CA VAL A 149 48.27 31.70 30.67
C VAL A 149 47.18 32.41 29.90
N LEU A 150 46.29 31.59 29.31
CA LEU A 150 45.03 32.06 28.77
C LEU A 150 43.90 31.71 29.73
N GLY A 151 43.08 32.69 30.07
CA GLY A 151 41.90 32.47 30.90
C GLY A 151 40.72 31.92 30.10
N ALA A 152 39.58 31.85 30.78
CA ALA A 152 38.36 31.36 30.14
C ALA A 152 37.93 32.24 28.97
N GLY A 153 37.55 31.60 27.85
CA GLY A 153 37.10 32.35 26.68
C GLY A 153 36.89 31.45 25.45
N GLN A 154 36.85 32.10 24.30
CA GLN A 154 36.57 31.43 23.01
C GLN A 154 37.75 31.60 22.03
N ILE A 155 38.03 30.54 21.30
CA ILE A 155 39.05 30.56 20.24
C ILE A 155 38.45 29.83 19.03
N GLY A 156 38.51 30.43 17.85
CA GLY A 156 37.98 29.78 16.65
C GLY A 156 38.29 30.53 15.37
N ASN A 157 37.86 29.94 14.28
CA ASN A 157 37.99 30.53 12.95
C ASN A 157 36.58 30.63 12.34
N GLY A 158 35.94 31.78 12.49
CA GLY A 158 34.59 32.00 11.97
C GLY A 158 33.76 32.98 12.79
N GLU A 159 32.70 33.47 12.18
CA GLU A 159 31.75 34.43 12.80
C GLU A 159 30.71 33.71 13.66
N GLU A 160 30.42 32.42 13.39
CA GLU A 160 29.39 31.64 14.08
C GLU A 160 29.91 31.07 15.42
N PRO A 161 29.16 31.21 16.51
CA PRO A 161 29.54 30.69 17.83
C PRO A 161 29.83 29.20 17.87
N GLU A 162 29.14 28.42 17.00
CA GLU A 162 29.27 26.96 16.90
C GLU A 162 30.63 26.49 16.35
N GLU A 163 31.39 27.40 15.73
CA GLU A 163 32.73 27.16 15.15
C GLU A 163 33.86 27.53 16.13
N ARG A 164 33.52 27.93 17.36
CA ARG A 164 34.46 28.41 18.34
C ARG A 164 34.73 27.36 19.43
N PHE A 165 35.98 27.19 19.76
CA PHE A 165 36.43 26.45 20.92
C PHE A 165 36.25 27.27 22.17
N VAL A 166 35.57 26.78 23.16
CA VAL A 166 35.56 27.35 24.49
C VAL A 166 36.68 26.67 25.29
N ILE A 167 37.53 27.44 25.95
CA ILE A 167 38.54 26.94 26.91
C ILE A 167 38.23 27.54 28.27
N ASP A 168 38.52 26.77 29.32
CA ASP A 168 38.45 27.28 30.69
C ASP A 168 39.80 27.85 31.08
N ARG A 169 40.86 27.23 30.67
CA ARG A 169 42.25 27.69 30.91
C ARG A 169 43.21 26.97 29.97
N ALA A 170 44.25 27.72 29.49
CA ALA A 170 45.45 27.12 28.91
C ALA A 170 46.71 27.74 29.53
N GLU A 171 47.77 26.96 29.66
CA GLU A 171 49.02 27.37 30.29
C GLU A 171 50.20 26.73 29.61
N ALA A 172 51.25 27.50 29.38
CA ALA A 172 52.53 27.02 28.88
C ALA A 172 53.71 27.67 29.66
N ARG A 173 54.56 26.84 30.24
CA ARG A 173 55.76 27.30 30.85
C ARG A 173 56.94 26.88 29.99
N LEU A 174 57.82 27.81 29.70
CA LEU A 174 59.00 27.63 28.88
C LEU A 174 60.26 27.96 29.75
N THR A 175 61.25 27.08 29.72
CA THR A 175 62.50 27.29 30.42
C THR A 175 63.69 27.02 29.47
N LEU A 176 64.57 28.02 29.32
CA LEU A 176 65.76 27.87 28.51
C LEU A 176 66.87 27.26 29.31
N ASP A 177 67.39 26.16 28.78
CA ASP A 177 68.72 25.56 29.25
C ASP A 177 69.81 25.93 28.23
N PRO A 178 70.60 26.93 28.47
CA PRO A 178 71.55 27.38 27.47
C PRO A 178 72.70 26.38 27.27
N ALA A 179 73.05 25.58 28.32
CA ALA A 179 74.09 24.62 28.21
C ALA A 179 73.81 23.45 27.28
N LYS A 180 72.55 22.99 27.32
CA LYS A 180 72.00 21.96 26.40
C LYS A 180 71.46 22.52 25.10
N ARG A 181 71.34 23.85 25.00
CA ARG A 181 70.70 24.55 23.89
C ARG A 181 69.31 24.06 23.66
N VAL A 182 68.52 23.91 24.70
CA VAL A 182 67.07 23.48 24.58
C VAL A 182 66.16 24.44 25.37
N ILE A 183 64.98 24.65 24.82
CA ILE A 183 63.85 25.25 25.51
C ILE A 183 62.96 24.09 25.96
N VAL A 184 62.79 23.93 27.27
CA VAL A 184 61.83 22.98 27.86
C VAL A 184 60.47 23.67 27.98
N VAL A 185 59.44 23.02 27.47
CA VAL A 185 58.03 23.47 27.61
C VAL A 185 57.34 22.48 28.55
N GLU A 186 57.13 22.84 29.82
CA GLU A 186 56.46 21.98 30.81
C GLU A 186 55.90 22.83 31.97
N PRO A 187 54.59 22.81 32.26
CA PRO A 187 53.56 22.15 31.45
C PRO A 187 53.16 22.90 30.19
N LEU A 188 52.66 22.18 29.20
CA LEU A 188 51.79 22.73 28.13
C LEU A 188 50.43 22.11 28.39
N MET A 189 49.48 22.89 28.87
CA MET A 189 48.21 22.40 29.37
C MET A 189 47.03 23.21 28.82
N ALA A 190 45.93 22.50 28.49
CA ALA A 190 44.62 23.09 28.19
C ALA A 190 43.52 22.30 28.89
N VAL A 191 42.51 23.03 29.41
CA VAL A 191 41.38 22.46 30.14
C VAL A 191 40.08 23.06 29.63
N LYS A 192 39.09 22.18 29.39
CA LYS A 192 37.69 22.56 29.17
C LYS A 192 36.79 21.54 29.84
N ASN A 193 36.08 21.92 30.90
CA ASN A 193 35.29 20.98 31.72
C ASN A 193 36.12 19.74 32.11
N GLN A 194 35.66 18.55 31.67
CA GLN A 194 36.39 17.30 31.94
C GLN A 194 37.47 16.98 30.89
N ASN A 195 37.56 17.76 29.79
CA ASN A 195 38.65 17.60 28.83
C ASN A 195 39.92 18.21 29.36
N ARG A 196 41.01 17.43 29.38
CA ARG A 196 42.30 17.85 29.83
C ARG A 196 43.39 17.39 28.86
N ILE A 197 44.18 18.33 28.43
CA ILE A 197 45.39 18.11 27.62
C ILE A 197 46.57 18.60 28.44
N ALA A 198 47.48 17.72 28.80
CA ALA A 198 48.73 18.04 29.49
C ALA A 198 49.89 17.39 28.73
N LEU A 199 50.74 18.22 28.21
CA LEU A 199 51.88 17.84 27.36
C LEU A 199 53.17 18.43 27.93
N LYS A 200 54.33 17.92 27.50
CA LYS A 200 55.66 18.50 27.69
C LYS A 200 56.34 18.56 26.33
N GLY A 201 57.20 19.53 26.17
CA GLY A 201 57.92 19.76 24.92
C GLY A 201 59.40 20.08 25.11
N LEU A 202 60.14 19.84 24.08
CA LEU A 202 61.56 20.25 23.95
C LEU A 202 61.72 20.95 22.59
N ILE A 203 62.34 22.12 22.57
CA ILE A 203 62.74 22.80 21.36
C ILE A 203 64.25 22.94 21.36
N THR A 204 64.88 22.34 20.35
CA THR A 204 66.35 22.45 20.23
C THR A 204 66.74 23.77 19.56
N VAL A 205 67.59 24.53 20.22
CA VAL A 205 68.07 25.84 19.71
C VAL A 205 69.29 25.58 18.81
N PRO A 206 69.22 25.80 17.49
CA PRO A 206 70.37 25.59 16.59
C PRO A 206 71.52 26.50 16.84
N ALA A 207 72.72 26.22 16.24
CA ALA A 207 73.86 27.05 16.35
C ALA A 207 73.74 28.40 15.64
N LEU A 208 73.08 28.37 14.51
CA LEU A 208 72.76 29.55 13.72
C LEU A 208 71.19 29.65 13.62
N ALA A 209 70.73 30.83 13.77
CA ALA A 209 69.24 31.12 13.75
C ALA A 209 68.53 30.64 12.49
N ALA A 210 69.22 30.66 11.38
CA ALA A 210 68.76 30.24 10.08
C ALA A 210 68.64 28.73 9.91
N GLN A 211 69.24 27.93 10.81
CA GLN A 211 69.12 26.49 10.79
C GLN A 211 67.77 26.02 11.32
N PRO A 212 67.31 24.81 10.94
CA PRO A 212 66.08 24.26 11.46
C PRO A 212 66.08 24.14 12.99
N TRP A 213 64.92 24.46 13.60
CA TRP A 213 64.65 24.34 15.04
C TRP A 213 63.85 23.05 15.29
N PRO A 214 64.49 21.94 15.61
CA PRO A 214 63.80 20.71 15.94
C PRO A 214 62.97 20.87 17.21
N TYR A 215 61.78 20.27 17.22
CA TYR A 215 60.90 20.21 18.39
C TYR A 215 60.40 18.80 18.61
N ALA A 216 60.12 18.42 19.86
CA ALA A 216 59.47 17.20 20.24
C ALA A 216 58.48 17.49 21.37
N ILE A 217 57.24 17.02 21.20
CA ILE A 217 56.16 17.15 22.19
C ILE A 217 55.76 15.73 22.60
N SER A 218 55.56 15.49 23.87
CA SER A 218 55.07 14.21 24.41
C SER A 218 54.04 14.44 25.49
N GLN A 219 53.22 13.42 25.76
CA GLN A 219 52.15 13.54 26.74
C GLN A 219 52.68 13.52 28.21
N VAL A 220 51.95 14.22 29.06
CA VAL A 220 51.91 14.05 30.52
C VAL A 220 50.59 13.36 30.91
N GLY A 221 49.48 13.76 30.24
CA GLY A 221 48.18 13.15 30.37
C GLY A 221 47.16 13.85 29.47
N VAL A 222 46.44 13.07 28.66
CA VAL A 222 45.40 13.59 27.75
C VAL A 222 44.14 12.80 27.92
N VAL A 223 43.06 13.51 28.23
CA VAL A 223 41.70 12.94 28.38
C VAL A 223 40.75 13.78 27.58
N LEU A 224 40.02 13.17 26.69
CA LEU A 224 38.89 13.76 25.95
C LEU A 224 37.61 13.17 26.50
N ALA A 225 36.87 13.99 27.27
CA ALA A 225 35.58 13.65 27.85
C ALA A 225 34.67 14.87 27.70
N GLY A 226 33.39 14.68 27.52
CA GLY A 226 32.46 15.80 27.45
C GLY A 226 31.04 15.38 27.72
N PRO A 227 30.24 16.23 28.35
CA PRO A 227 28.83 15.96 28.64
C PRO A 227 27.97 15.83 27.35
N GLU A 228 28.48 16.33 26.23
CA GLU A 228 27.81 16.31 24.92
C GLU A 228 27.83 14.93 24.24
N MET A 229 28.63 14.00 24.71
CA MET A 229 28.76 12.66 24.16
C MET A 229 28.48 11.59 25.21
N PRO A 230 27.54 10.69 24.98
CA PRO A 230 27.25 9.57 25.89
C PRO A 230 28.37 8.51 25.92
N ASP A 231 29.30 8.60 24.96
CA ASP A 231 30.38 7.65 24.82
C ASP A 231 31.42 7.82 25.93
N PRO A 232 32.17 6.73 26.33
CA PRO A 232 33.22 6.82 27.38
C PRO A 232 34.31 7.83 27.05
N ALA A 233 34.91 8.41 28.09
CA ALA A 233 36.06 9.30 27.93
C ALA A 233 37.22 8.57 27.24
N LEU A 234 37.87 9.25 26.29
CA LEU A 234 39.08 8.75 25.62
C LEU A 234 40.30 9.19 26.38
N VAL A 235 41.02 8.24 26.92
CA VAL A 235 42.29 8.44 27.60
C VAL A 235 43.44 8.02 26.66
N PHE A 236 44.37 8.95 26.40
CA PHE A 236 45.54 8.65 25.59
C PHE A 236 46.63 8.00 26.43
N THR A 237 47.21 6.98 25.88
CA THR A 237 48.34 6.25 26.46
C THR A 237 49.69 6.74 25.89
N GLY A 238 49.65 7.42 24.76
CA GLY A 238 50.84 8.01 24.10
C GLY A 238 50.43 9.20 23.22
N VAL A 239 51.11 10.31 23.40
CA VAL A 239 51.10 11.45 22.44
C VAL A 239 52.52 11.83 22.16
N THR A 240 52.92 11.76 20.89
CA THR A 240 54.22 12.19 20.41
C THR A 240 54.04 13.03 19.17
N ILE A 241 54.66 14.19 19.13
CA ILE A 241 54.72 15.07 17.95
C ILE A 241 56.16 15.56 17.83
N ALA A 242 56.80 15.24 16.72
CA ALA A 242 58.15 15.67 16.45
C ALA A 242 58.25 16.34 15.08
N GLY A 243 59.06 17.35 14.99
CA GLY A 243 59.21 18.10 13.73
C GLY A 243 60.25 19.19 13.84
N ARG A 244 60.17 20.13 12.96
CA ARG A 244 61.09 21.27 12.90
C ARG A 244 60.44 22.50 12.32
N PHE A 245 60.91 23.64 12.78
CA PHE A 245 60.61 24.93 12.17
C PHE A 245 61.86 25.40 11.40
N THR A 246 61.66 25.84 10.18
CA THR A 246 62.70 26.38 9.27
C THR A 246 62.50 27.87 9.09
N PRO A 247 63.25 28.74 9.83
CA PRO A 247 63.02 30.16 9.83
C PRO A 247 63.21 30.81 8.45
N PRO A 248 64.24 30.48 7.62
CA PRO A 248 64.42 31.09 6.34
C PRO A 248 63.23 30.89 5.39
N ASP A 249 62.66 29.70 5.41
CA ASP A 249 61.53 29.33 4.57
C ASP A 249 60.19 29.60 5.25
N ARG A 250 60.17 29.98 6.53
CA ARG A 250 58.99 30.17 7.36
C ARG A 250 58.07 28.94 7.37
N LYS A 251 58.64 27.72 7.42
CA LYS A 251 57.92 26.46 7.37
C LYS A 251 57.98 25.76 8.71
N LEU A 252 56.78 25.29 9.15
CA LEU A 252 56.63 24.39 10.30
C LEU A 252 56.32 22.99 9.77
N LEU A 253 57.20 22.04 9.97
CA LEU A 253 57.05 20.65 9.57
C LEU A 253 56.70 19.80 10.78
N ILE A 254 55.73 18.93 10.66
CA ILE A 254 55.48 17.81 11.56
C ILE A 254 56.00 16.57 10.83
N ASP A 255 57.19 16.11 11.23
CA ASP A 255 57.79 14.94 10.60
C ASP A 255 57.15 13.65 11.08
N GLN A 256 56.67 13.62 12.34
CA GLN A 256 55.96 12.49 12.96
C GLN A 256 54.98 13.01 14.01
N GLY A 257 53.75 12.64 13.90
CA GLY A 257 52.74 12.81 14.93
C GLY A 257 52.09 11.49 15.22
N GLU A 258 51.88 11.16 16.50
CA GLU A 258 51.18 9.93 16.90
C GLU A 258 50.33 10.22 18.15
N LEU A 259 49.09 9.80 18.12
CA LEU A 259 48.15 9.80 19.23
C LEU A 259 47.71 8.38 19.45
N THR A 260 48.05 7.78 20.60
CA THR A 260 47.74 6.40 20.92
C THR A 260 46.81 6.32 22.11
N SER A 261 45.79 5.48 22.04
CA SER A 261 44.90 5.11 23.15
C SER A 261 44.78 3.59 23.25
N ALA A 262 44.16 3.10 24.30
CA ALA A 262 43.88 1.66 24.44
C ALA A 262 42.96 1.10 23.33
N VAL A 263 42.22 1.96 22.62
CA VAL A 263 41.19 1.58 21.67
C VAL A 263 41.47 2.04 20.24
N GLY A 264 42.62 2.64 19.97
CA GLY A 264 43.03 3.06 18.64
C GLY A 264 44.09 4.15 18.64
N SER A 265 44.73 4.36 17.48
CA SER A 265 45.78 5.35 17.28
C SER A 265 45.55 6.17 16.02
N LEU A 266 46.12 7.35 16.00
CA LEU A 266 46.15 8.26 14.85
C LEU A 266 47.63 8.68 14.63
N SER A 267 48.17 8.44 13.45
CA SER A 267 49.48 8.92 13.02
C SER A 267 49.29 10.02 11.98
N PHE A 268 50.14 11.06 12.03
CA PHE A 268 50.04 12.15 11.08
C PHE A 268 51.37 12.80 10.78
N THR A 269 51.46 13.40 9.60
CA THR A 269 52.56 14.25 9.15
C THR A 269 51.98 15.55 8.60
N GLY A 270 52.74 16.65 8.62
CA GLY A 270 52.19 17.92 8.18
C GLY A 270 53.26 18.95 7.78
N LEU A 271 52.86 19.89 7.01
CA LEU A 271 53.59 21.07 6.61
C LEU A 271 52.69 22.31 6.72
N PHE A 272 53.09 23.30 7.44
CA PHE A 272 52.51 24.64 7.43
C PHE A 272 53.57 25.54 6.78
N ASP A 273 53.23 26.11 5.63
CA ASP A 273 54.10 26.99 4.84
C ASP A 273 53.62 28.45 4.95
N PHE A 274 54.34 29.23 5.72
CA PHE A 274 54.10 30.66 5.92
C PHE A 274 55.09 31.50 5.06
N GLY A 275 55.91 30.87 4.20
CA GLY A 275 56.86 31.51 3.35
C GLY A 275 56.30 31.98 1.98
N VAL A 276 55.06 31.62 1.70
CA VAL A 276 54.33 31.97 0.49
C VAL A 276 53.38 33.11 0.77
N ASP A 277 52.91 33.81 -0.31
CA ASP A 277 52.04 34.97 -0.17
C ASP A 277 50.72 34.62 0.57
N VAL A 278 50.16 33.44 0.30
CA VAL A 278 49.00 32.89 1.01
C VAL A 278 49.48 31.66 1.78
N PRO A 279 49.49 31.69 3.14
CA PRO A 279 49.88 30.57 3.93
C PRO A 279 49.15 29.28 3.58
N TYR A 280 49.87 28.15 3.57
CA TYR A 280 49.38 26.89 3.06
C TYR A 280 49.53 25.74 4.07
N ILE A 281 48.56 24.83 4.13
CA ILE A 281 48.62 23.61 4.93
C ILE A 281 48.63 22.37 4.05
N GLN A 282 49.50 21.45 4.33
CA GLN A 282 49.46 20.09 3.83
C GLN A 282 49.59 19.14 5.00
N MET A 283 48.60 18.26 5.17
CA MET A 283 48.56 17.27 6.25
C MET A 283 48.08 15.94 5.76
N LYS A 284 48.67 14.87 6.22
CA LYS A 284 48.17 13.51 6.02
C LYS A 284 48.04 12.82 7.38
N ALA A 285 46.87 12.27 7.67
CA ALA A 285 46.64 11.52 8.89
C ALA A 285 46.11 10.12 8.55
N THR A 286 46.52 9.12 9.33
CA THR A 286 46.06 7.74 9.18
C THR A 286 45.61 7.22 10.54
N GLY A 287 44.36 6.77 10.64
CA GLY A 287 43.79 6.16 11.84
C GLY A 287 43.85 4.63 11.76
N SER A 288 44.24 4.00 12.87
CA SER A 288 44.17 2.55 13.02
C SER A 288 42.74 2.07 13.22
N ARG A 289 42.54 0.75 13.30
CA ARG A 289 41.25 0.16 13.68
C ARG A 289 40.81 0.67 15.06
N MET A 290 39.60 1.23 15.15
CA MET A 290 39.06 1.80 16.39
C MET A 290 37.52 1.85 16.42
N PRO A 291 36.91 1.82 17.63
CA PRO A 291 35.44 2.02 17.75
C PRO A 291 34.97 3.38 17.20
N ALA A 292 33.74 3.44 16.71
CA ALA A 292 33.12 4.69 16.26
C ALA A 292 33.06 5.76 17.37
N SER A 293 32.92 5.36 18.63
CA SER A 293 32.98 6.26 19.79
C SER A 293 34.34 6.98 19.90
N THR A 294 35.44 6.29 19.59
CA THR A 294 36.77 6.88 19.52
C THR A 294 36.88 7.90 18.39
N VAL A 295 36.40 7.55 17.20
CA VAL A 295 36.39 8.49 16.06
C VAL A 295 35.63 9.77 16.37
N LYS A 296 34.46 9.67 17.03
CA LYS A 296 33.67 10.83 17.47
C LYS A 296 34.50 11.75 18.40
N ARG A 297 35.38 11.20 19.25
CA ARG A 297 36.25 11.95 20.13
C ARG A 297 37.43 12.61 19.41
N PHE A 298 37.97 11.93 18.39
CA PHE A 298 39.01 12.49 17.54
C PHE A 298 38.48 13.58 16.59
N TRP A 299 37.20 13.63 16.30
CA TRP A 299 36.61 14.59 15.35
C TRP A 299 36.55 16.00 15.98
N PRO A 300 37.30 16.96 15.43
CA PRO A 300 37.29 18.33 15.95
C PRO A 300 35.92 18.98 15.83
N VAL A 301 35.50 19.73 16.85
CA VAL A 301 34.19 20.39 16.90
C VAL A 301 34.03 21.43 15.79
N THR A 302 35.12 22.00 15.31
CA THR A 302 35.12 23.01 14.24
C THR A 302 35.14 22.40 12.83
N LEU A 303 35.31 21.08 12.71
CA LEU A 303 35.36 20.40 11.42
C LEU A 303 33.99 19.84 11.07
N ALA A 304 33.31 20.43 10.06
CA ALA A 304 31.99 20.04 9.56
C ALA A 304 30.96 19.80 10.71
N PRO A 305 30.63 20.82 11.53
CA PRO A 305 29.77 20.66 12.72
C PRO A 305 28.44 19.93 12.46
N PRO A 306 27.69 20.23 11.37
CA PRO A 306 26.45 19.51 11.10
C PRO A 306 26.62 18.00 10.88
N ALA A 307 27.68 17.60 10.17
CA ALA A 307 27.99 16.17 9.94
C ALA A 307 28.42 15.48 11.24
N ARG A 308 29.24 16.18 12.06
CA ARG A 308 29.64 15.70 13.38
C ARG A 308 28.43 15.47 14.30
N THR A 309 27.53 16.44 14.38
CA THR A 309 26.29 16.33 15.18
C THR A 309 25.46 15.13 14.71
N PHE A 310 25.27 14.99 13.39
CA PHE A 310 24.56 13.85 12.83
C PHE A 310 25.17 12.51 13.26
N VAL A 311 26.50 12.36 13.17
CA VAL A 311 27.18 11.11 13.55
C VAL A 311 27.09 10.85 15.06
N ILE A 312 27.20 11.90 15.89
CA ILE A 312 27.05 11.76 17.34
C ILE A 312 25.67 11.25 17.71
N GLU A 313 24.63 11.83 17.14
CA GLU A 313 23.24 11.53 17.48
C GLU A 313 22.76 10.20 16.88
N ASN A 314 23.24 9.86 15.69
CA ASN A 314 22.61 8.80 14.89
C ASN A 314 23.45 7.53 14.73
N VAL A 315 24.76 7.56 15.05
CA VAL A 315 25.62 6.36 15.05
C VAL A 315 25.84 5.90 16.49
N SER A 316 25.30 4.75 16.86
CA SER A 316 25.38 4.22 18.24
C SER A 316 26.49 3.20 18.44
N ALA A 317 26.90 2.48 17.38
CA ALA A 317 27.93 1.46 17.42
C ALA A 317 28.65 1.34 16.08
N GLY A 318 29.79 0.70 16.07
CA GLY A 318 30.57 0.40 14.86
C GLY A 318 32.03 0.30 15.13
N MET A 319 32.77 -0.31 14.22
CA MET A 319 34.20 -0.41 14.19
C MET A 319 34.72 0.23 12.90
N VAL A 320 35.55 1.26 13.03
CA VAL A 320 36.27 1.83 11.89
C VAL A 320 37.51 0.99 11.68
N GLU A 321 37.65 0.41 10.49
CA GLU A 321 38.74 -0.52 10.16
C GLU A 321 40.03 0.22 9.75
N GLY A 322 39.88 1.43 9.23
CA GLY A 322 40.96 2.33 8.86
C GLY A 322 40.43 3.67 8.34
N THR A 323 41.22 4.70 8.54
CA THR A 323 40.91 6.06 8.10
C THR A 323 42.15 6.70 7.50
N THR A 324 42.02 7.40 6.40
CA THR A 324 43.05 8.28 5.85
C THR A 324 42.44 9.66 5.58
N VAL A 325 43.09 10.69 6.09
CA VAL A 325 42.73 12.09 5.87
C VAL A 325 43.90 12.79 5.23
N THR A 326 43.63 13.46 4.11
CA THR A 326 44.63 14.34 3.46
C THR A 326 44.03 15.74 3.33
N VAL A 327 44.74 16.74 3.74
CA VAL A 327 44.41 18.16 3.65
C VAL A 327 45.48 18.85 2.86
N LYS A 328 45.12 19.64 1.86
CA LYS A 328 45.98 20.46 1.01
C LYS A 328 45.26 21.72 0.62
N MET A 329 45.45 22.79 1.36
CA MET A 329 44.74 24.03 1.06
C MET A 329 45.48 25.26 1.60
N ALA A 330 45.13 26.42 1.03
CA ALA A 330 45.52 27.69 1.61
C ALA A 330 44.79 27.90 2.96
N LEU A 331 45.49 28.49 3.95
CA LEU A 331 44.93 28.69 5.29
C LEU A 331 43.78 29.67 5.30
N ASP A 332 43.74 30.60 4.34
CA ASP A 332 42.65 31.57 4.20
C ASP A 332 41.32 30.91 3.76
N LEU A 333 41.35 29.73 3.17
CA LEU A 333 40.15 28.97 2.82
C LEU A 333 39.50 28.31 4.04
N ILE A 334 40.22 28.15 5.16
CA ILE A 334 39.66 27.55 6.35
C ILE A 334 38.58 28.48 6.93
N GLY A 335 37.35 27.97 7.03
CA GLY A 335 36.19 28.73 7.52
C GLY A 335 35.58 29.70 6.51
N GLN A 336 36.03 29.75 5.25
CA GLN A 336 35.37 30.52 4.22
C GLN A 336 34.09 29.84 3.72
N LYS A 337 32.91 30.37 4.12
CA LYS A 337 31.61 29.90 3.65
C LYS A 337 31.19 30.44 2.28
N SER A 338 31.92 31.42 1.74
CA SER A 338 31.61 32.11 0.48
C SER A 338 32.38 31.59 -0.74
N VAL A 339 33.38 30.76 -0.53
CA VAL A 339 34.22 30.18 -1.59
C VAL A 339 34.20 28.66 -1.48
N PRO A 340 33.85 27.91 -2.56
CA PRO A 340 33.92 26.47 -2.55
C PRO A 340 35.37 25.99 -2.42
N LEU A 341 35.59 24.98 -1.58
CA LEU A 341 36.88 24.33 -1.52
C LEU A 341 37.20 23.62 -2.84
N PRO A 342 38.46 23.65 -3.31
CA PRO A 342 38.89 22.74 -4.37
C PRO A 342 38.60 21.28 -4.00
N ASP A 343 38.27 20.45 -4.98
CA ASP A 343 37.88 19.07 -4.70
C ASP A 343 39.00 18.24 -4.03
N ASP A 344 40.26 18.57 -4.35
CA ASP A 344 41.46 17.95 -3.77
C ASP A 344 41.96 18.61 -2.47
N ALA A 345 41.31 19.70 -2.02
CA ALA A 345 41.70 20.39 -0.78
C ALA A 345 41.57 19.51 0.46
N VAL A 346 40.59 18.65 0.48
CA VAL A 346 40.37 17.67 1.56
C VAL A 346 40.01 16.33 0.91
N ARG A 347 40.58 15.26 1.45
CA ARG A 347 40.20 13.89 1.10
C ARG A 347 40.21 13.03 2.37
N LEU A 348 39.02 12.56 2.74
CA LEU A 348 38.79 11.59 3.81
C LEU A 348 38.36 10.26 3.17
N GLU A 349 39.08 9.20 3.51
CA GLU A 349 38.69 7.82 3.16
C GLU A 349 38.57 7.01 4.47
N MET A 350 37.43 6.35 4.65
CA MET A 350 37.15 5.58 5.87
C MET A 350 36.34 4.33 5.53
N ASN A 351 36.76 3.20 6.08
CA ASN A 351 36.03 1.95 6.04
C ASN A 351 35.55 1.60 7.44
N ALA A 352 34.27 1.22 7.58
CA ALA A 352 33.72 0.83 8.87
C ALA A 352 32.86 -0.44 8.72
N SER A 353 32.80 -1.22 9.79
CA SER A 353 32.05 -2.47 9.89
C SER A 353 31.20 -2.50 11.16
N ALA A 354 30.21 -3.39 11.16
CA ALA A 354 29.28 -3.57 12.28
C ALA A 354 28.64 -2.25 12.77
N VAL A 355 28.42 -1.31 11.86
CA VAL A 355 27.89 0.01 12.20
C VAL A 355 26.39 -0.09 12.46
N THR A 356 25.97 0.55 13.56
CA THR A 356 24.54 0.76 13.86
C THR A 356 24.25 2.24 13.74
N LEU A 357 23.39 2.59 12.77
CA LEU A 357 23.02 3.97 12.50
C LEU A 357 21.50 4.12 12.36
N ARG A 358 20.97 5.26 12.78
CA ARG A 358 19.54 5.61 12.67
C ARG A 358 19.38 6.87 11.81
N PRO A 359 19.30 6.73 10.48
CA PRO A 359 19.27 7.89 9.59
C PRO A 359 18.00 8.74 9.72
N VAL A 360 16.89 8.14 10.19
CA VAL A 360 15.59 8.81 10.35
C VAL A 360 15.03 8.50 11.73
N LYS A 361 14.70 9.55 12.49
CA LYS A 361 14.06 9.42 13.81
C LYS A 361 12.68 8.78 13.67
N GLY A 362 12.35 7.84 14.55
CA GLY A 362 11.10 7.07 14.49
C GLY A 362 11.21 5.75 13.75
N LEU A 363 12.16 5.61 12.81
CA LEU A 363 12.39 4.34 12.11
C LEU A 363 13.41 3.44 12.84
N PRO A 364 13.37 2.13 12.59
CA PRO A 364 14.35 1.20 13.12
C PRO A 364 15.78 1.54 12.64
N PRO A 365 16.81 1.29 13.45
CA PRO A 365 18.18 1.48 13.02
C PRO A 365 18.60 0.46 11.97
N VAL A 366 19.52 0.87 11.10
CA VAL A 366 20.31 -0.04 10.28
C VAL A 366 21.43 -0.58 11.13
N SER A 367 21.51 -1.88 11.31
CA SER A 367 22.51 -2.59 12.12
C SER A 367 23.44 -3.41 11.25
N ASN A 368 24.62 -3.74 11.78
CA ASN A 368 25.65 -4.53 11.07
C ASN A 368 26.01 -3.97 9.69
N ALA A 369 25.91 -2.65 9.52
CA ALA A 369 26.23 -2.03 8.25
C ALA A 369 27.74 -2.00 8.02
N LYS A 370 28.15 -2.25 6.78
CA LYS A 370 29.48 -1.90 6.26
C LYS A 370 29.38 -0.55 5.57
N LEU A 371 30.36 0.31 5.81
CA LEU A 371 30.44 1.63 5.22
C LEU A 371 31.78 1.84 4.55
N ASN A 372 31.74 2.38 3.31
CA ASN A 372 32.92 2.95 2.65
C ASN A 372 32.62 4.43 2.43
N ILE A 373 33.34 5.28 3.12
CA ILE A 373 33.11 6.73 3.14
C ILE A 373 34.25 7.42 2.41
N VAL A 374 33.91 8.26 1.47
CA VAL A 374 34.82 9.15 0.75
C VAL A 374 34.26 10.55 0.81
N VAL A 375 35.00 11.48 1.39
CA VAL A 375 34.69 12.90 1.42
C VAL A 375 35.81 13.65 0.74
N THR A 376 35.49 14.57 -0.16
CA THR A 376 36.42 15.47 -0.82
C THR A 376 36.16 16.92 -0.40
N GLY A 377 36.85 17.87 -0.97
CA GLY A 377 36.58 19.28 -0.72
C GLY A 377 35.17 19.74 -1.12
N ARG A 378 34.45 18.96 -1.92
CA ARG A 378 33.10 19.31 -2.39
C ARG A 378 32.08 18.19 -2.26
N THR A 379 32.50 16.94 -2.33
CA THR A 379 31.60 15.79 -2.42
C THR A 379 31.60 14.93 -1.17
N VAL A 380 30.47 14.30 -0.89
CA VAL A 380 30.36 13.23 0.10
C VAL A 380 29.76 12.01 -0.56
N ARG A 381 30.45 10.87 -0.42
CA ARG A 381 29.94 9.57 -0.86
C ARG A 381 30.08 8.55 0.27
N VAL A 382 28.97 7.92 0.59
CA VAL A 382 28.93 6.81 1.55
C VAL A 382 28.31 5.62 0.84
N ASN A 383 29.09 4.57 0.62
CA ASN A 383 28.58 3.31 0.09
C ASN A 383 28.26 2.38 1.28
N ILE A 384 27.11 1.74 1.22
CA ILE A 384 26.60 0.79 2.24
C ILE A 384 26.34 -0.53 1.52
N PRO A 385 27.36 -1.37 1.29
CA PRO A 385 27.21 -2.61 0.53
C PRO A 385 26.27 -3.60 1.21
N GLU A 386 26.23 -3.60 2.54
CA GLU A 386 25.36 -4.47 3.33
C GLU A 386 24.94 -3.82 4.65
N GLY A 387 23.78 -4.21 5.14
CA GLY A 387 23.22 -3.82 6.43
C GLY A 387 21.94 -4.59 6.72
N THR A 388 21.43 -4.48 7.94
CA THR A 388 20.18 -5.14 8.35
C THR A 388 19.30 -4.16 9.11
N VAL A 389 18.04 -4.07 8.73
CA VAL A 389 17.01 -3.37 9.48
C VAL A 389 16.21 -4.40 10.26
N VAL A 390 16.08 -4.22 11.58
CA VAL A 390 15.28 -5.07 12.46
C VAL A 390 14.12 -4.25 12.98
N THR A 391 12.90 -4.71 12.69
CA THR A 391 11.68 -4.04 13.16
C THR A 391 11.45 -4.28 14.65
N PRO A 392 10.57 -3.51 15.32
CA PRO A 392 10.19 -3.73 16.72
C PRO A 392 9.68 -5.14 17.02
N GLN A 393 9.03 -5.78 16.05
CA GLN A 393 8.54 -7.17 16.16
C GLN A 393 9.59 -8.21 15.70
N ASN A 394 10.88 -7.82 15.67
CA ASN A 394 12.03 -8.68 15.34
C ASN A 394 11.99 -9.28 13.92
N ARG A 395 11.31 -8.63 12.96
CA ARG A 395 11.39 -8.98 11.54
C ARG A 395 12.61 -8.31 10.91
N ARG A 396 13.21 -8.94 9.90
CA ARG A 396 14.49 -8.50 9.34
C ARG A 396 14.38 -8.19 7.86
N LEU A 397 14.89 -7.03 7.46
CA LEU A 397 15.15 -6.67 6.06
C LEU A 397 16.66 -6.54 5.86
N ALA A 398 17.17 -7.19 4.83
CA ALA A 398 18.53 -6.98 4.37
C ALA A 398 18.59 -5.68 3.55
N LEU A 399 19.60 -4.88 3.80
CA LEU A 399 19.94 -3.70 3.04
C LEU A 399 21.19 -3.99 2.21
N SER A 400 21.15 -3.65 0.92
CA SER A 400 22.25 -3.81 0.00
C SER A 400 22.33 -2.63 -0.97
N GLU A 401 23.43 -2.49 -1.70
CA GLU A 401 23.65 -1.49 -2.72
C GLU A 401 23.34 -0.05 -2.24
N GLY A 402 23.48 0.19 -0.93
CA GLY A 402 23.23 1.50 -0.35
C GLY A 402 24.28 2.52 -0.80
N VAL A 403 23.85 3.68 -1.26
CA VAL A 403 24.70 4.81 -1.62
C VAL A 403 24.04 6.09 -1.13
N TYR A 404 24.76 6.85 -0.34
CA TYR A 404 24.48 8.25 -0.11
C TYR A 404 25.49 9.08 -0.89
N TYR A 405 25.05 10.03 -1.68
CA TYR A 405 25.91 10.88 -2.49
C TYR A 405 25.42 12.33 -2.43
N MET A 406 26.31 13.22 -2.03
CA MET A 406 26.13 14.66 -2.08
C MET A 406 27.17 15.22 -3.07
N PRO A 407 26.74 15.65 -4.25
CA PRO A 407 27.66 16.09 -5.31
C PRO A 407 28.36 17.42 -5.00
N ASP A 408 27.73 18.23 -4.19
CA ASP A 408 28.28 19.50 -3.72
C ASP A 408 27.62 19.89 -2.40
N TYR A 409 28.40 20.02 -1.34
CA TYR A 409 27.90 20.46 -0.03
C TYR A 409 28.08 21.97 0.20
N PHE A 410 28.68 22.70 -0.76
CA PHE A 410 28.94 24.12 -0.65
C PHE A 410 27.70 25.02 -0.74
N PRO A 411 26.69 24.77 -1.62
CA PRO A 411 25.51 25.62 -1.69
C PRO A 411 24.81 25.75 -0.32
N ARG A 412 24.12 26.87 -0.10
CA ARG A 412 23.36 27.09 1.15
C ARG A 412 22.29 26.02 1.38
N GLU A 413 21.77 25.47 0.31
CA GLU A 413 20.79 24.38 0.28
C GLU A 413 21.33 23.22 -0.57
N PRO A 414 22.26 22.43 -0.03
CA PRO A 414 22.84 21.32 -0.78
C PRO A 414 21.80 20.20 -0.97
N SER A 415 21.97 19.43 -2.04
CA SER A 415 21.12 18.25 -2.30
C SER A 415 21.90 16.97 -2.09
N GLY A 416 21.27 16.01 -1.40
CA GLY A 416 21.77 14.66 -1.22
C GLY A 416 20.91 13.66 -1.96
N LEU A 417 21.55 12.61 -2.48
CA LEU A 417 20.92 11.48 -3.15
C LEU A 417 21.14 10.22 -2.32
N VAL A 418 20.09 9.51 -2.03
CA VAL A 418 20.14 8.19 -1.38
C VAL A 418 19.63 7.17 -2.38
N LYS A 419 20.34 6.08 -2.56
CA LYS A 419 19.87 4.90 -3.28
C LYS A 419 20.11 3.70 -2.41
N VAL A 420 19.11 2.85 -2.24
CA VAL A 420 19.23 1.66 -1.37
C VAL A 420 18.28 0.57 -1.82
N LYS A 421 18.74 -0.66 -1.77
CA LYS A 421 17.95 -1.84 -2.02
C LYS A 421 17.65 -2.56 -0.72
N PHE A 422 16.39 -2.99 -0.57
CA PHE A 422 15.90 -3.78 0.55
C PHE A 422 15.39 -5.12 0.05
N ASP A 423 15.82 -6.20 0.68
CA ASP A 423 15.34 -7.55 0.40
C ASP A 423 14.91 -8.24 1.70
N GLY A 424 13.77 -8.91 1.70
CA GLY A 424 13.31 -9.65 2.87
C GLY A 424 11.84 -10.05 2.85
N PRO A 425 11.26 -10.39 4.00
CA PRO A 425 9.85 -10.73 4.10
C PRO A 425 8.97 -9.48 3.97
N ALA A 426 7.83 -9.64 3.29
CA ALA A 426 6.91 -8.53 3.00
C ALA A 426 6.28 -7.93 4.26
N ASP A 427 6.03 -8.75 5.30
CA ASP A 427 5.49 -8.29 6.59
C ASP A 427 6.41 -7.30 7.31
N ALA A 428 7.75 -7.47 7.17
CA ALA A 428 8.71 -6.51 7.71
C ALA A 428 8.63 -5.15 7.00
N ALA A 429 8.46 -5.15 5.68
CA ALA A 429 8.30 -3.91 4.92
C ALA A 429 6.99 -3.20 5.27
N ILE A 430 5.89 -3.95 5.37
CA ILE A 430 4.58 -3.39 5.77
C ILE A 430 4.63 -2.83 7.19
N GLU A 431 5.34 -3.48 8.13
CA GLU A 431 5.54 -2.95 9.47
C GLU A 431 6.25 -1.60 9.45
N ILE A 432 7.33 -1.45 8.65
CA ILE A 432 8.06 -0.18 8.52
C ILE A 432 7.19 0.91 7.87
N LEU A 433 6.42 0.57 6.84
CA LEU A 433 5.49 1.51 6.20
C LEU A 433 4.39 2.01 7.16
N GLY A 434 4.08 1.23 8.20
CA GLY A 434 3.16 1.61 9.27
C GLY A 434 3.75 2.51 10.36
N MET A 435 5.05 2.88 10.30
CA MET A 435 5.73 3.71 11.30
C MET A 435 5.80 5.17 10.89
N ASP A 436 5.79 6.07 11.90
CA ASP A 436 6.09 7.47 11.66
C ASP A 436 7.59 7.66 11.35
N PRO A 437 7.96 8.53 10.42
CA PRO A 437 7.13 9.49 9.67
C PRO A 437 6.56 8.98 8.33
N ILE A 438 6.68 7.67 8.01
CA ILE A 438 6.29 7.12 6.70
C ILE A 438 4.77 6.97 6.58
N LYS A 439 4.13 6.54 7.67
CA LYS A 439 2.70 6.16 7.73
C LYS A 439 1.73 7.21 7.17
N GLY A 440 2.04 8.52 7.28
CA GLY A 440 1.16 9.58 6.81
C GLY A 440 -0.21 9.63 7.53
N SER A 441 -1.15 10.41 6.97
CA SER A 441 -2.50 10.60 7.53
C SER A 441 -3.49 9.47 7.17
N GLU A 442 -3.19 8.65 6.19
CA GLU A 442 -4.11 7.60 5.69
C GLU A 442 -4.04 6.29 6.49
N GLY A 443 -3.10 6.19 7.44
CA GLY A 443 -2.95 5.01 8.29
C GLY A 443 -2.18 3.86 7.62
N GLN A 444 -2.21 2.70 8.24
CA GLN A 444 -1.55 1.49 7.73
C GLN A 444 -2.48 0.78 6.76
N ALA A 445 -2.03 0.60 5.51
CA ALA A 445 -2.85 -0.01 4.46
C ALA A 445 -3.11 -1.52 4.68
N PHE A 446 -2.14 -2.24 5.27
CA PHE A 446 -2.22 -3.68 5.50
C PHE A 446 -1.73 -4.05 6.90
N ASP A 447 -2.24 -5.15 7.45
CA ASP A 447 -1.81 -5.71 8.73
C ASP A 447 -0.56 -6.59 8.52
N PRO A 448 0.60 -6.25 9.12
CA PRO A 448 1.81 -7.05 9.01
C PRO A 448 1.64 -8.49 9.49
N SER A 449 0.73 -8.74 10.46
CA SER A 449 0.52 -10.09 11.02
C SER A 449 -0.14 -11.05 10.04
N THR A 450 -0.88 -10.53 9.07
CA THR A 450 -1.56 -11.31 8.03
C THR A 450 -0.82 -11.29 6.69
N THR A 451 0.24 -10.48 6.60
CA THR A 451 1.05 -10.34 5.39
C THR A 451 2.06 -11.47 5.26
N ARG A 452 2.22 -11.99 4.07
CA ARG A 452 3.16 -13.07 3.70
C ARG A 452 3.87 -12.73 2.41
N GLY A 453 4.93 -13.49 2.11
CA GLY A 453 5.69 -13.33 0.89
C GLY A 453 6.99 -12.57 1.08
N LYS A 454 7.64 -12.23 -0.02
CA LYS A 454 8.94 -11.56 -0.06
C LYS A 454 8.82 -10.24 -0.81
N VAL A 455 9.65 -9.30 -0.42
CA VAL A 455 9.82 -8.01 -1.08
C VAL A 455 11.27 -7.83 -1.52
N SER A 456 11.45 -7.30 -2.72
CA SER A 456 12.70 -6.70 -3.19
C SER A 456 12.38 -5.29 -3.64
N ALA A 457 12.96 -4.29 -2.97
CA ALA A 457 12.61 -2.89 -3.17
C ALA A 457 13.85 -2.04 -3.42
N LEU A 458 13.80 -1.17 -4.39
CA LEU A 458 14.79 -0.13 -4.68
C LEU A 458 14.19 1.22 -4.32
N LEU A 459 14.76 1.86 -3.32
CA LEU A 459 14.39 3.22 -2.89
C LEU A 459 15.45 4.20 -3.37
N GLN A 460 15.02 5.27 -4.03
CA GLN A 460 15.83 6.42 -4.36
C GLN A 460 15.20 7.65 -3.71
N VAL A 461 16.01 8.46 -3.03
CA VAL A 461 15.54 9.67 -2.36
C VAL A 461 16.47 10.81 -2.70
N LYS A 462 15.92 11.93 -3.12
CA LYS A 462 16.61 13.21 -3.27
C LYS A 462 16.15 14.12 -2.14
N ILE A 463 17.10 14.63 -1.37
CA ILE A 463 16.83 15.48 -0.21
C ILE A 463 17.48 16.84 -0.45
N LEU A 464 16.73 17.90 -0.29
CA LEU A 464 17.24 19.26 -0.25
C LEU A 464 17.39 19.67 1.22
N PHE A 465 18.63 19.96 1.64
CA PHE A 465 18.92 20.30 3.04
C PHE A 465 18.72 21.78 3.27
N ARG A 466 17.67 22.12 4.00
CA ARG A 466 17.33 23.48 4.42
C ARG A 466 17.39 23.63 5.93
N LYS A 467 17.68 24.86 6.42
CA LYS A 467 17.62 25.16 7.87
C LYS A 467 16.24 24.89 8.46
N VAL A 468 15.18 25.18 7.68
CA VAL A 468 13.79 24.86 8.03
C VAL A 468 13.22 23.98 6.93
N PRO A 469 12.96 22.70 7.19
CA PRO A 469 12.40 21.79 6.20
C PRO A 469 11.05 22.25 5.67
N GLN A 470 10.82 22.12 4.35
CA GLN A 470 9.58 22.49 3.69
C GLN A 470 8.96 21.27 2.97
N PRO A 471 7.63 21.25 2.81
CA PRO A 471 6.99 20.26 1.96
C PRO A 471 7.58 20.32 0.53
N GLY A 472 8.09 19.20 0.02
CA GLY A 472 8.75 19.12 -1.30
C GLY A 472 10.26 19.09 -1.26
N ASP A 473 10.90 19.28 -0.09
CA ASP A 473 12.36 19.12 0.05
C ASP A 473 12.83 17.66 -0.12
N VAL A 474 11.90 16.72 -0.02
CA VAL A 474 12.16 15.30 -0.22
C VAL A 474 11.38 14.83 -1.44
N ASP A 475 12.11 14.39 -2.45
CA ASP A 475 11.59 13.69 -3.62
C ASP A 475 12.05 12.23 -3.57
N TYR A 476 11.18 11.29 -3.89
CA TYR A 476 11.53 9.87 -3.83
C TYR A 476 10.89 9.06 -4.95
N SER A 477 11.54 7.97 -5.30
CA SER A 477 10.97 6.90 -6.10
C SER A 477 11.23 5.56 -5.42
N LEU A 478 10.18 4.77 -5.29
CA LEU A 478 10.24 3.42 -4.79
C LEU A 478 9.77 2.47 -5.89
N GLU A 479 10.61 1.54 -6.25
CA GLU A 479 10.28 0.42 -7.11
C GLU A 479 10.39 -0.85 -6.27
N ALA A 480 9.30 -1.59 -6.10
CA ALA A 480 9.34 -2.83 -5.33
C ALA A 480 8.63 -3.96 -6.07
N LYS A 481 9.18 -5.14 -5.93
CA LYS A 481 8.59 -6.38 -6.40
C LYS A 481 8.24 -7.26 -5.21
N LEU A 482 6.97 -7.59 -5.09
CA LEU A 482 6.46 -8.54 -4.12
C LEU A 482 6.31 -9.89 -4.82
N THR A 483 6.78 -10.95 -4.21
CA THR A 483 6.66 -12.33 -4.73
C THR A 483 6.05 -13.22 -3.68
N ASP A 484 5.17 -14.12 -4.13
CA ASP A 484 4.37 -14.98 -3.25
C ASP A 484 3.63 -14.18 -2.17
N PHE A 485 3.19 -12.98 -2.57
CA PHE A 485 2.55 -12.04 -1.65
C PHE A 485 1.15 -12.49 -1.30
N GLY A 486 0.84 -12.41 -0.03
CA GLY A 486 -0.49 -12.71 0.49
C GLY A 486 -0.86 -11.74 1.60
N VAL A 487 -2.13 -11.35 1.64
CA VAL A 487 -2.68 -10.48 2.69
C VAL A 487 -4.16 -10.77 2.88
N ASP A 488 -4.62 -10.72 4.14
CA ASP A 488 -6.02 -10.88 4.48
C ASP A 488 -6.80 -9.58 4.27
N LYS A 489 -8.10 -9.69 4.02
CA LYS A 489 -9.06 -8.56 3.94
C LYS A 489 -8.76 -7.52 2.85
N ILE A 490 -8.31 -7.97 1.69
CA ILE A 490 -8.07 -7.04 0.57
C ILE A 490 -9.38 -6.51 -0.03
N PHE A 491 -10.42 -7.34 -0.07
CA PHE A 491 -11.75 -6.99 -0.56
C PHE A 491 -12.80 -7.87 0.11
N GLN A 492 -13.86 -7.29 0.68
CA GLN A 492 -14.98 -8.01 1.35
C GLN A 492 -14.54 -9.21 2.20
N ASN A 493 -13.53 -9.04 3.03
CA ASN A 493 -12.95 -10.11 3.86
C ASN A 493 -12.20 -11.22 3.10
N GLN A 494 -12.00 -11.07 1.78
CA GLN A 494 -11.26 -12.04 1.00
C GLN A 494 -9.75 -11.86 1.13
N ARG A 495 -9.02 -12.95 0.96
CA ARG A 495 -7.56 -13.01 0.98
C ARG A 495 -6.99 -12.93 -0.43
N LEU A 496 -5.91 -12.17 -0.60
CA LEU A 496 -5.02 -12.27 -1.75
C LEU A 496 -3.95 -13.32 -1.45
N GLU A 497 -3.71 -14.24 -2.36
CA GLU A 497 -2.76 -15.35 -2.17
C GLU A 497 -1.82 -15.49 -3.36
N GLY A 498 -0.54 -15.79 -3.08
CA GLY A 498 0.46 -16.13 -4.09
C GLY A 498 0.65 -15.05 -5.15
N ALA A 499 0.48 -13.79 -4.78
CA ALA A 499 0.53 -12.69 -5.73
C ALA A 499 1.96 -12.30 -6.11
N SER A 500 2.13 -11.91 -7.38
CA SER A 500 3.29 -11.18 -7.87
C SER A 500 2.87 -9.75 -8.14
N VAL A 501 3.44 -8.79 -7.41
CA VAL A 501 3.03 -7.38 -7.47
C VAL A 501 4.23 -6.48 -7.71
N ASP A 502 4.18 -5.68 -8.75
CA ASP A 502 5.10 -4.58 -8.97
C ASP A 502 4.49 -3.30 -8.35
N VAL A 503 5.27 -2.64 -7.53
CA VAL A 503 4.89 -1.44 -6.78
C VAL A 503 5.75 -0.28 -7.24
N PHE A 504 5.13 0.81 -7.63
CA PHE A 504 5.79 2.08 -7.95
C PHE A 504 5.19 3.16 -7.06
N ALA A 505 6.02 3.82 -6.26
CA ALA A 505 5.59 4.90 -5.40
C ALA A 505 6.48 6.12 -5.54
N SER A 506 5.87 7.30 -5.52
CA SER A 506 6.54 8.60 -5.59
C SER A 506 5.68 9.64 -4.89
N PRO A 507 6.14 10.89 -4.70
CA PRO A 507 5.31 11.97 -4.19
C PRO A 507 4.04 12.25 -5.02
N ALA A 508 4.01 11.82 -6.29
CA ALA A 508 2.85 11.96 -7.17
C ALA A 508 1.75 10.92 -6.93
N GLY A 509 2.10 9.78 -6.29
CA GLY A 509 1.14 8.72 -5.99
C GLY A 509 1.75 7.33 -5.93
N VAL A 510 0.88 6.32 -5.91
CA VAL A 510 1.25 4.89 -5.83
C VAL A 510 0.56 4.13 -6.95
N GLN A 511 1.31 3.28 -7.63
CA GLN A 511 0.79 2.31 -8.60
C GLN A 511 1.15 0.89 -8.17
N LEU A 512 0.17 0.00 -8.21
CA LEU A 512 0.31 -1.43 -7.95
C LEU A 512 -0.16 -2.18 -9.19
N ARG A 513 0.66 -3.05 -9.72
CA ARG A 513 0.31 -3.90 -10.86
C ARG A 513 0.74 -5.33 -10.58
N GLY A 514 -0.14 -6.26 -10.83
CA GLY A 514 0.21 -7.64 -10.55
C GLY A 514 -0.88 -8.65 -10.86
N ASP A 515 -0.60 -9.87 -10.46
CA ASP A 515 -1.51 -10.99 -10.52
C ASP A 515 -1.47 -11.78 -9.20
N GLY A 516 -2.53 -12.54 -8.94
CA GLY A 516 -2.64 -13.34 -7.72
C GLY A 516 -3.94 -14.13 -7.71
N LYS A 517 -4.27 -14.73 -6.57
CA LYS A 517 -5.52 -15.47 -6.39
C LYS A 517 -6.39 -14.78 -5.34
N ILE A 518 -7.67 -14.56 -5.66
CA ILE A 518 -8.70 -14.10 -4.72
C ILE A 518 -9.83 -15.11 -4.75
N ALA A 519 -10.21 -15.64 -3.61
CA ALA A 519 -11.22 -16.71 -3.48
C ALA A 519 -10.92 -17.95 -4.33
N GLY A 520 -9.65 -18.18 -4.71
CA GLY A 520 -9.19 -19.25 -5.60
C GLY A 520 -9.17 -18.90 -7.08
N ALA A 521 -9.78 -17.78 -7.51
CA ALA A 521 -9.73 -17.30 -8.89
C ALA A 521 -8.43 -16.56 -9.18
N LEU A 522 -7.88 -16.78 -10.38
CA LEU A 522 -6.78 -15.95 -10.89
C LEU A 522 -7.30 -14.57 -11.23
N VAL A 523 -6.63 -13.56 -10.70
CA VAL A 523 -6.96 -12.15 -10.85
C VAL A 523 -5.72 -11.40 -11.29
N THR A 524 -5.83 -10.57 -12.32
CA THR A 524 -4.83 -9.55 -12.65
C THR A 524 -5.39 -8.19 -12.32
N PHE A 525 -4.56 -7.32 -11.75
CA PHE A 525 -5.00 -6.00 -11.32
C PHE A 525 -3.99 -4.90 -11.62
N ASP A 526 -4.50 -3.70 -11.85
CA ASP A 526 -3.73 -2.45 -11.94
C ASP A 526 -4.49 -1.41 -11.09
N TYR A 527 -3.85 -0.95 -10.02
CA TYR A 527 -4.34 0.06 -9.10
C TYR A 527 -3.45 1.28 -9.18
N ASN A 528 -4.02 2.46 -9.33
CA ASN A 528 -3.29 3.71 -9.41
C ASN A 528 -3.96 4.79 -8.55
N LYS A 529 -3.28 5.21 -7.48
CA LYS A 529 -3.67 6.31 -6.60
C LYS A 529 -2.77 7.50 -6.85
N ARG A 530 -3.32 8.54 -7.42
CA ARG A 530 -2.64 9.83 -7.58
C ARG A 530 -2.91 10.73 -6.38
N LYS A 531 -1.91 11.45 -5.93
CA LYS A 531 -2.03 12.37 -4.79
C LYS A 531 -2.96 13.56 -5.06
N ASP A 532 -3.05 14.00 -6.32
CA ASP A 532 -3.90 15.12 -6.75
C ASP A 532 -5.38 14.75 -6.93
N LYS A 533 -5.73 13.46 -6.79
CA LYS A 533 -7.09 12.95 -6.94
C LYS A 533 -7.59 12.26 -5.67
N ALA A 534 -8.85 12.49 -5.33
CA ALA A 534 -9.52 11.79 -4.24
C ALA A 534 -9.73 10.31 -4.59
N ASP A 535 -10.04 10.00 -5.86
CA ASP A 535 -10.32 8.66 -6.33
C ASP A 535 -9.05 7.93 -6.79
N SER A 536 -9.06 6.62 -6.66
CA SER A 536 -8.05 5.71 -7.19
C SER A 536 -8.59 5.00 -8.43
N ASP A 537 -7.81 4.91 -9.48
CA ASP A 537 -8.15 4.12 -10.67
C ASP A 537 -7.89 2.63 -10.41
N VAL A 538 -8.83 1.78 -10.77
CA VAL A 538 -8.74 0.32 -10.60
C VAL A 538 -9.10 -0.39 -11.88
N ARG A 539 -8.30 -1.38 -12.28
CA ARG A 539 -8.60 -2.33 -13.36
C ARG A 539 -8.38 -3.73 -12.85
N VAL A 540 -9.34 -4.59 -13.08
CA VAL A 540 -9.28 -5.99 -12.65
C VAL A 540 -9.76 -6.88 -13.79
N ASN A 541 -9.01 -7.95 -14.07
CA ASN A 541 -9.48 -9.05 -14.91
C ASN A 541 -9.41 -10.34 -14.10
N ALA A 542 -10.47 -11.13 -14.16
CA ALA A 542 -10.57 -12.39 -13.43
C ALA A 542 -11.36 -13.42 -14.24
N THR A 543 -11.13 -14.70 -13.95
CA THR A 543 -12.01 -15.77 -14.39
C THR A 543 -12.55 -16.47 -13.16
N LEU A 544 -13.89 -16.34 -12.94
CA LEU A 544 -14.57 -16.85 -11.77
C LEU A 544 -15.26 -18.17 -12.10
N ASP A 545 -14.82 -19.26 -11.52
CA ASP A 545 -15.52 -20.53 -11.50
C ASP A 545 -16.61 -20.57 -10.43
N ASP A 546 -17.36 -21.68 -10.34
CA ASP A 546 -18.44 -21.84 -9.37
C ASP A 546 -17.96 -21.67 -7.92
N GLY A 547 -16.83 -22.30 -7.58
CA GLY A 547 -16.26 -22.24 -6.24
C GLY A 547 -15.78 -20.84 -5.84
N SER A 548 -15.21 -20.12 -6.78
CA SER A 548 -14.77 -18.72 -6.57
C SER A 548 -15.98 -17.79 -6.40
N ARG A 549 -17.03 -17.96 -7.21
CA ARG A 549 -18.27 -17.18 -7.07
C ARG A 549 -18.93 -17.42 -5.72
N GLN A 550 -19.03 -18.67 -5.29
CA GLN A 550 -19.59 -19.01 -3.98
C GLN A 550 -18.82 -18.36 -2.82
N LYS A 551 -17.48 -18.41 -2.85
CA LYS A 551 -16.62 -17.76 -1.84
C LYS A 551 -16.75 -16.24 -1.85
N LEU A 552 -17.02 -15.64 -3.00
CA LEU A 552 -17.26 -14.20 -3.15
C LEU A 552 -18.70 -13.78 -2.75
N GLY A 553 -19.55 -14.71 -2.35
CA GLY A 553 -20.97 -14.43 -2.06
C GLY A 553 -21.82 -14.20 -3.31
N LEU A 554 -21.31 -14.55 -4.49
CA LEU A 554 -21.97 -14.43 -5.79
C LEU A 554 -22.51 -15.81 -6.24
N ASP A 555 -23.05 -16.58 -5.30
CA ASP A 555 -23.62 -17.89 -5.62
C ASP A 555 -24.96 -17.71 -6.36
N ILE A 556 -24.94 -17.98 -7.65
CA ILE A 556 -26.12 -17.96 -8.52
C ILE A 556 -26.32 -19.39 -9.02
N PRO A 557 -27.19 -20.18 -8.39
CA PRO A 557 -27.36 -21.58 -8.76
C PRO A 557 -27.78 -21.83 -10.22
N ALA A 558 -28.41 -20.81 -10.84
CA ALA A 558 -28.81 -20.84 -12.25
C ALA A 558 -27.60 -20.75 -13.23
N VAL A 559 -26.39 -20.44 -12.75
CA VAL A 559 -25.21 -20.24 -13.59
C VAL A 559 -24.10 -21.19 -13.13
N THR A 560 -23.70 -22.10 -14.02
CA THR A 560 -22.61 -23.05 -13.77
C THR A 560 -21.48 -22.91 -14.80
N GLY A 561 -20.22 -23.06 -14.38
CA GLY A 561 -19.03 -22.88 -15.22
C GLY A 561 -18.39 -21.49 -15.12
N PRO A 562 -17.27 -21.28 -15.82
CA PRO A 562 -16.45 -20.08 -15.66
C PRO A 562 -17.06 -18.85 -16.34
N ILE A 563 -16.91 -17.69 -15.66
CA ILE A 563 -17.27 -16.35 -16.17
C ILE A 563 -16.01 -15.51 -16.20
N ALA A 564 -15.66 -14.96 -17.36
CA ALA A 564 -14.60 -13.96 -17.43
C ALA A 564 -15.16 -12.58 -17.06
N VAL A 565 -14.43 -11.90 -16.17
CA VAL A 565 -14.82 -10.59 -15.61
C VAL A 565 -13.73 -9.57 -15.95
N LYS A 566 -14.14 -8.43 -16.47
CA LYS A 566 -13.29 -7.26 -16.65
C LYS A 566 -13.95 -6.08 -15.98
N LEU A 567 -13.23 -5.47 -15.06
CA LEU A 567 -13.67 -4.29 -14.30
C LEU A 567 -12.69 -3.14 -14.55
N VAL A 568 -13.22 -1.98 -14.86
CA VAL A 568 -12.48 -0.73 -14.97
C VAL A 568 -13.27 0.33 -14.22
N GLY A 569 -12.66 0.96 -13.22
CA GLY A 569 -13.40 1.89 -12.41
C GLY A 569 -12.55 2.77 -11.53
N THR A 570 -13.20 3.50 -10.66
CA THR A 570 -12.61 4.34 -9.64
C THR A 570 -13.20 4.01 -8.27
N THR A 571 -12.37 4.07 -7.24
CA THR A 571 -12.78 3.84 -5.87
C THR A 571 -12.20 4.90 -4.94
N ASN A 572 -12.97 5.25 -3.93
CA ASN A 572 -12.53 6.04 -2.78
C ASN A 572 -13.10 5.44 -1.50
N ASN A 573 -12.90 6.09 -0.35
CA ASN A 573 -13.33 5.56 0.95
C ASN A 573 -14.86 5.40 1.11
N THR A 574 -15.67 5.99 0.23
CA THR A 574 -17.14 6.04 0.37
C THR A 574 -17.90 5.50 -0.83
N GLN A 575 -17.26 5.39 -1.99
CA GLN A 575 -17.92 5.04 -3.23
C GLN A 575 -17.00 4.29 -4.19
N THR A 576 -17.55 3.28 -4.86
CA THR A 576 -16.88 2.59 -5.97
C THR A 576 -17.76 2.70 -7.22
N LYS A 577 -17.18 3.19 -8.31
CA LYS A 577 -17.80 3.26 -9.64
C LYS A 577 -16.99 2.41 -10.59
N ALA A 578 -17.63 1.48 -11.28
CA ALA A 578 -16.92 0.60 -12.20
C ALA A 578 -17.78 0.27 -13.45
N ALA A 579 -17.15 0.27 -14.60
CA ALA A 579 -17.64 -0.40 -15.79
C ALA A 579 -17.23 -1.87 -15.73
N ILE A 580 -18.19 -2.76 -15.80
CA ILE A 580 -17.99 -4.22 -15.67
C ILE A 580 -18.44 -4.89 -16.96
N GLU A 581 -17.59 -5.74 -17.49
CA GLU A 581 -17.90 -6.62 -18.61
C GLU A 581 -17.80 -8.07 -18.14
N LEU A 582 -18.83 -8.86 -18.37
CA LEU A 582 -18.90 -10.29 -18.09
C LEU A 582 -19.00 -11.06 -19.40
N ASP A 583 -18.13 -12.02 -19.60
CA ASP A 583 -18.27 -12.98 -20.69
C ASP A 583 -18.68 -14.32 -20.10
N MET A 584 -19.93 -14.70 -20.35
CA MET A 584 -20.57 -15.93 -19.87
C MET A 584 -20.65 -17.01 -20.95
N THR A 585 -19.89 -16.87 -22.05
CA THR A 585 -19.91 -17.83 -23.17
C THR A 585 -19.62 -19.26 -22.69
N ALA A 586 -18.62 -19.44 -21.82
CA ALA A 586 -18.24 -20.74 -21.28
C ALA A 586 -19.18 -21.25 -20.18
N ALA A 587 -20.00 -20.40 -19.59
CA ALA A 587 -20.95 -20.79 -18.55
C ALA A 587 -22.23 -21.37 -19.13
N ARG A 588 -22.83 -22.33 -18.44
CA ARG A 588 -24.19 -22.79 -18.66
C ARG A 588 -25.16 -21.99 -17.81
N ILE A 589 -26.25 -21.54 -18.39
CA ILE A 589 -27.33 -20.83 -17.69
C ILE A 589 -28.60 -21.65 -17.78
N LEU A 590 -29.28 -21.81 -16.65
CA LEU A 590 -30.51 -22.54 -16.53
C LEU A 590 -31.52 -21.72 -15.74
N ASP A 591 -32.50 -21.16 -16.43
CA ASP A 591 -33.59 -20.35 -15.86
C ASP A 591 -33.12 -19.24 -14.90
N LEU A 592 -32.12 -18.47 -15.31
CA LEU A 592 -31.67 -17.28 -14.55
C LEU A 592 -32.81 -16.29 -14.29
N VAL A 593 -33.63 -16.08 -15.33
CA VAL A 593 -35.00 -15.59 -15.25
C VAL A 593 -35.85 -16.60 -16.03
N PRO A 594 -37.15 -16.76 -15.71
CA PRO A 594 -37.97 -17.73 -16.40
C PRO A 594 -37.89 -17.58 -17.94
N GLY A 595 -37.40 -18.63 -18.60
CA GLY A 595 -37.21 -18.65 -20.05
C GLY A 595 -35.78 -18.30 -20.54
N LEU A 596 -34.90 -17.79 -19.68
CA LEU A 596 -33.49 -17.57 -20.03
C LEU A 596 -32.63 -18.79 -19.69
N SER A 597 -32.38 -19.62 -20.68
CA SER A 597 -31.52 -20.81 -20.56
C SER A 597 -30.57 -20.90 -21.76
N LYS A 598 -29.32 -21.22 -21.55
CA LYS A 598 -28.34 -21.45 -22.60
C LYS A 598 -27.33 -22.55 -22.21
N PRO A 599 -26.89 -23.39 -23.11
CA PRO A 599 -25.80 -24.35 -22.88
C PRO A 599 -24.46 -23.60 -22.78
N ALA A 600 -23.45 -24.27 -22.27
CA ALA A 600 -22.06 -23.80 -22.31
C ALA A 600 -21.58 -23.77 -23.78
N GLY A 601 -20.84 -22.74 -24.14
CA GLY A 601 -20.31 -22.51 -25.49
C GLY A 601 -21.09 -21.47 -26.31
N ASP A 602 -22.37 -21.26 -26.03
CA ASP A 602 -23.15 -20.24 -26.68
C ASP A 602 -22.77 -18.84 -26.18
N PRO A 603 -22.62 -17.83 -27.06
CA PRO A 603 -22.19 -16.51 -26.64
C PRO A 603 -23.27 -15.82 -25.80
N LEU A 604 -22.87 -15.29 -24.65
CA LEU A 604 -23.68 -14.35 -23.83
C LEU A 604 -22.75 -13.42 -23.08
N LYS A 605 -22.91 -12.13 -23.23
CA LYS A 605 -22.11 -11.10 -22.58
C LYS A 605 -23.02 -10.09 -21.87
N ALA A 606 -22.55 -9.67 -20.69
CA ALA A 606 -23.15 -8.55 -19.97
C ALA A 606 -22.16 -7.41 -19.84
N LYS A 607 -22.64 -6.18 -20.03
CA LYS A 607 -21.89 -4.95 -19.76
C LYS A 607 -22.77 -4.02 -18.96
N PHE A 608 -22.20 -3.39 -17.95
CA PHE A 608 -22.92 -2.44 -17.12
C PHE A 608 -21.98 -1.51 -16.35
N ASN A 609 -22.51 -0.40 -15.90
CA ASN A 609 -21.85 0.51 -14.96
C ASN A 609 -22.40 0.26 -13.55
N SER A 610 -21.54 -0.04 -12.59
CA SER A 610 -21.91 -0.17 -11.20
C SER A 610 -21.52 1.08 -10.41
N ASN A 611 -22.38 1.51 -9.51
CA ASN A 611 -22.14 2.58 -8.57
C ASN A 611 -22.57 2.10 -7.18
N ASP A 612 -21.60 1.75 -6.37
CA ASP A 612 -21.78 1.32 -4.98
C ASP A 612 -21.48 2.50 -4.07
N ALA A 613 -22.50 3.02 -3.41
CA ALA A 613 -22.43 4.12 -2.44
C ALA A 613 -22.57 3.63 -0.98
N GLY A 614 -22.43 2.32 -0.75
CA GLY A 614 -22.50 1.67 0.57
C GLY A 614 -23.90 1.53 1.17
N LYS A 615 -24.92 2.24 0.62
CA LYS A 615 -26.35 2.12 1.01
C LYS A 615 -27.20 1.50 -0.08
N SER A 616 -26.76 1.55 -1.32
CA SER A 616 -27.39 0.89 -2.46
C SER A 616 -26.35 0.65 -3.55
N LEU A 617 -26.54 -0.45 -4.27
CA LEU A 617 -25.78 -0.77 -5.47
C LEU A 617 -26.64 -0.46 -6.68
N LYS A 618 -26.22 0.50 -7.48
CA LYS A 618 -26.89 0.87 -8.71
C LYS A 618 -26.13 0.31 -9.92
N ILE A 619 -26.85 -0.37 -10.78
CA ILE A 619 -26.38 -0.91 -12.06
C ILE A 619 -27.08 -0.12 -13.16
N ASP A 620 -26.32 0.70 -13.88
CA ASP A 620 -26.79 1.49 -15.00
C ASP A 620 -26.25 0.95 -16.32
N ASP A 621 -26.94 1.27 -17.44
CA ASP A 621 -26.55 0.90 -18.80
C ASP A 621 -26.34 -0.61 -18.97
N LEU A 622 -27.03 -1.43 -18.17
CA LEU A 622 -26.95 -2.88 -18.32
C LEU A 622 -27.36 -3.27 -19.72
N THR A 623 -26.48 -4.00 -20.40
CA THR A 623 -26.74 -4.68 -21.66
C THR A 623 -26.38 -6.13 -21.52
N LEU A 624 -27.31 -7.03 -21.69
CA LEU A 624 -27.11 -8.48 -21.77
C LEU A 624 -27.44 -8.92 -23.18
N GLU A 625 -26.44 -9.46 -23.90
CA GLU A 625 -26.55 -9.76 -25.33
C GLU A 625 -25.92 -11.10 -25.68
N GLY A 626 -26.62 -11.88 -26.53
CA GLY A 626 -26.17 -13.15 -27.10
C GLY A 626 -27.22 -14.23 -27.06
N SER A 627 -27.07 -15.29 -27.89
CA SER A 627 -27.96 -16.44 -27.96
C SER A 627 -29.45 -16.08 -28.11
N GLY A 628 -29.74 -15.04 -28.92
CA GLY A 628 -31.13 -14.56 -29.13
C GLY A 628 -31.67 -13.66 -28.00
N THR A 629 -30.91 -13.47 -26.93
CA THR A 629 -31.27 -12.62 -25.80
C THR A 629 -30.72 -11.21 -25.98
N TYR A 630 -31.54 -10.19 -25.75
CA TYR A 630 -31.13 -8.80 -25.70
C TYR A 630 -31.91 -8.04 -24.61
N ILE A 631 -31.25 -7.75 -23.49
CA ILE A 631 -31.84 -7.03 -22.37
C ILE A 631 -31.04 -5.75 -22.13
N ARG A 632 -31.70 -4.62 -22.09
CA ARG A 632 -31.07 -3.32 -21.80
C ARG A 632 -31.87 -2.56 -20.76
N GLY A 633 -31.16 -1.97 -19.78
CA GLY A 633 -31.80 -1.17 -18.75
C GLY A 633 -30.91 -0.90 -17.52
N SER A 634 -31.56 -0.77 -16.38
CA SER A 634 -30.93 -0.49 -15.10
C SER A 634 -31.58 -1.27 -13.96
N ILE A 635 -30.82 -1.55 -12.90
CA ILE A 635 -31.31 -2.19 -11.67
C ILE A 635 -30.70 -1.45 -10.48
N GLU A 636 -31.46 -1.32 -9.41
CA GLU A 636 -31.01 -0.82 -8.13
C GLU A 636 -31.28 -1.85 -7.03
N PHE A 637 -30.26 -2.13 -6.23
CA PHE A 637 -30.31 -3.04 -5.09
C PHE A 637 -30.13 -2.27 -3.78
N SER A 638 -30.78 -2.74 -2.72
CA SER A 638 -30.52 -2.31 -1.36
C SER A 638 -29.21 -2.92 -0.80
N ASP A 639 -28.82 -2.52 0.40
CA ASP A 639 -27.64 -3.03 1.13
C ASP A 639 -27.76 -4.53 1.48
N ASP A 640 -28.99 -5.06 1.58
CA ASP A 640 -29.31 -6.49 1.79
C ASP A 640 -29.52 -7.26 0.47
N ASN A 641 -29.05 -6.73 -0.66
CA ASN A 641 -29.12 -7.32 -2.01
C ASN A 641 -30.54 -7.56 -2.53
N GLN A 642 -31.55 -6.81 -2.06
CA GLN A 642 -32.90 -6.89 -2.61
C GLN A 642 -33.08 -5.88 -3.74
N ILE A 643 -33.79 -6.27 -4.80
CA ILE A 643 -34.16 -5.36 -5.89
C ILE A 643 -35.08 -4.26 -5.35
N LEU A 644 -34.64 -3.01 -5.44
CA LEU A 644 -35.45 -1.83 -5.13
C LEU A 644 -36.21 -1.37 -6.35
N SER A 645 -35.54 -1.25 -7.47
CA SER A 645 -36.11 -0.87 -8.75
C SER A 645 -35.39 -1.55 -9.90
N ALA A 646 -36.09 -1.79 -11.00
CA ALA A 646 -35.51 -2.20 -12.28
C ALA A 646 -36.31 -1.59 -13.45
N ASN A 647 -35.64 -1.20 -14.50
CA ASN A 647 -36.25 -0.64 -15.70
C ASN A 647 -35.52 -1.15 -16.94
N PHE A 648 -36.18 -2.01 -17.69
CA PHE A 648 -35.65 -2.61 -18.92
C PHE A 648 -36.54 -2.19 -20.11
N PRO A 649 -36.25 -1.06 -20.78
CA PRO A 649 -36.99 -0.64 -21.96
C PRO A 649 -36.88 -1.64 -23.14
N SER A 650 -35.84 -2.47 -23.13
CA SER A 650 -35.70 -3.61 -24.05
C SER A 650 -35.53 -4.87 -23.22
N PHE A 651 -36.48 -5.79 -23.32
CA PHE A 651 -36.48 -7.07 -22.63
C PHE A 651 -36.85 -8.18 -23.63
N GLN A 652 -35.80 -8.72 -24.25
CA GLN A 652 -35.87 -9.78 -25.24
C GLN A 652 -35.19 -11.04 -24.71
N LEU A 653 -35.95 -12.11 -24.55
CA LEU A 653 -35.46 -13.43 -24.15
C LEU A 653 -35.21 -14.36 -25.35
N SER A 654 -35.90 -14.12 -26.43
CA SER A 654 -35.79 -14.89 -27.68
C SER A 654 -35.79 -13.97 -28.88
N ASP A 655 -35.29 -14.44 -30.03
CA ASP A 655 -35.30 -13.65 -31.27
C ASP A 655 -36.74 -13.24 -31.64
N GLY A 656 -36.92 -11.95 -31.87
CA GLY A 656 -38.22 -11.38 -32.27
C GLY A 656 -39.07 -10.85 -31.12
N ASP A 657 -38.70 -11.03 -29.87
CA ASP A 657 -39.38 -10.41 -28.75
C ASP A 657 -39.28 -8.89 -28.81
N LYS A 658 -40.40 -8.23 -28.47
CA LYS A 658 -40.49 -6.77 -28.36
C LYS A 658 -41.25 -6.44 -27.09
N ALA A 659 -40.57 -6.53 -25.98
CA ALA A 659 -41.13 -6.28 -24.65
C ALA A 659 -40.25 -5.33 -23.82
N SER A 660 -40.87 -4.76 -22.81
CA SER A 660 -40.21 -3.97 -21.75
C SER A 660 -40.64 -4.49 -20.40
N LEU A 661 -39.77 -4.34 -19.41
CA LEU A 661 -40.02 -4.75 -18.03
C LEU A 661 -39.69 -3.60 -17.07
N LYS A 662 -40.60 -3.31 -16.15
CA LYS A 662 -40.37 -2.41 -15.01
C LYS A 662 -40.68 -3.14 -13.72
N ALA A 663 -39.84 -2.94 -12.73
CA ALA A 663 -40.08 -3.48 -11.39
C ALA A 663 -39.81 -2.40 -10.35
N ASP A 664 -40.67 -2.29 -9.36
CA ASP A 664 -40.56 -1.35 -8.25
C ASP A 664 -40.95 -2.04 -6.95
N ARG A 665 -40.18 -1.88 -5.92
CA ARG A 665 -40.49 -2.44 -4.59
C ARG A 665 -41.37 -1.49 -3.80
N SER A 666 -42.43 -2.03 -3.23
CA SER A 666 -43.36 -1.31 -2.35
C SER A 666 -43.51 -2.09 -1.05
N GLY A 667 -42.75 -1.71 -0.01
CA GLY A 667 -42.58 -2.52 1.20
C GLY A 667 -41.92 -3.85 0.87
N ASP A 668 -42.51 -4.98 1.30
CA ASP A 668 -41.96 -6.32 1.04
C ASP A 668 -42.33 -6.88 -0.34
N VAL A 669 -43.12 -6.16 -1.12
CA VAL A 669 -43.65 -6.65 -2.39
C VAL A 669 -42.91 -6.04 -3.57
N LEU A 670 -42.39 -6.86 -4.45
CA LEU A 670 -41.84 -6.45 -5.74
C LEU A 670 -42.97 -6.43 -6.80
N LYS A 671 -43.29 -5.25 -7.34
CA LYS A 671 -44.27 -5.05 -8.43
C LYS A 671 -43.55 -5.09 -9.78
N ILE A 672 -43.89 -6.04 -10.61
CA ILE A 672 -43.29 -6.26 -11.94
C ILE A 672 -44.35 -5.95 -12.99
N ARG A 673 -44.04 -5.06 -13.92
CA ARG A 673 -44.88 -4.75 -15.08
C ARG A 673 -44.11 -5.12 -16.35
N ILE A 674 -44.73 -5.95 -17.17
CA ILE A 674 -44.24 -6.34 -18.49
C ILE A 674 -45.20 -5.82 -19.54
N SER A 675 -44.72 -5.13 -20.57
CA SER A 675 -45.50 -4.65 -21.66
C SER A 675 -44.76 -4.84 -22.98
N GLY A 676 -45.47 -5.22 -24.02
CA GLY A 676 -44.83 -5.48 -25.31
C GLY A 676 -45.80 -5.77 -26.47
N GLU A 677 -45.23 -5.75 -27.67
CA GLU A 677 -45.97 -6.14 -28.87
C GLU A 677 -45.98 -7.67 -29.04
N VAL A 678 -44.81 -8.30 -28.87
CA VAL A 678 -44.60 -9.73 -29.08
C VAL A 678 -43.67 -10.30 -27.99
N MET A 679 -43.98 -11.50 -27.52
CA MET A 679 -43.12 -12.24 -26.60
C MET A 679 -43.22 -13.74 -26.86
N ASP A 680 -42.08 -14.43 -26.86
CA ASP A 680 -42.00 -15.88 -26.97
C ASP A 680 -42.13 -16.53 -25.59
N ALA A 681 -43.21 -17.23 -25.34
CA ALA A 681 -43.43 -17.93 -24.07
C ALA A 681 -42.90 -19.36 -24.03
N ARG A 682 -42.37 -19.92 -25.12
CA ARG A 682 -41.93 -21.33 -25.16
C ARG A 682 -40.89 -21.65 -24.09
N GLY A 683 -39.91 -20.78 -23.91
CA GLY A 683 -38.92 -20.90 -22.85
C GLY A 683 -39.54 -20.84 -21.44
N ILE A 684 -40.43 -19.89 -21.21
CA ILE A 684 -41.14 -19.70 -19.93
C ILE A 684 -42.03 -20.93 -19.65
N LEU A 685 -42.79 -21.43 -20.64
CA LEU A 685 -43.62 -22.61 -20.51
C LEU A 685 -42.79 -23.86 -20.18
N LYS A 686 -41.64 -24.02 -20.81
CA LYS A 686 -40.70 -25.10 -20.54
C LYS A 686 -40.17 -24.99 -19.08
N SER A 687 -39.81 -23.81 -18.60
CA SER A 687 -39.31 -23.64 -17.23
C SER A 687 -40.38 -23.95 -16.16
N LEU A 688 -41.66 -23.64 -16.45
CA LEU A 688 -42.78 -23.94 -15.55
C LEU A 688 -43.05 -25.46 -15.39
N VAL A 689 -42.65 -26.26 -16.38
CA VAL A 689 -42.84 -27.73 -16.41
C VAL A 689 -41.58 -28.48 -15.93
N SER A 690 -40.40 -27.93 -16.20
CA SER A 690 -39.10 -28.60 -16.03
C SER A 690 -38.39 -28.18 -14.77
N THR A 691 -39.02 -27.93 -13.64
CA THR A 691 -38.29 -27.55 -12.42
C THR A 691 -37.29 -28.64 -12.04
N PRO A 692 -35.96 -28.34 -11.91
CA PRO A 692 -34.96 -29.35 -11.64
C PRO A 692 -35.16 -29.98 -10.25
N SER A 693 -35.31 -31.30 -10.20
CA SER A 693 -35.24 -32.06 -8.95
C SER A 693 -33.84 -31.85 -8.31
N GLY A 694 -33.73 -31.09 -7.21
CA GLY A 694 -32.52 -31.10 -6.40
C GLY A 694 -32.04 -29.77 -5.83
N ALA A 695 -32.48 -28.65 -6.30
CA ALA A 695 -32.10 -27.38 -5.66
C ALA A 695 -32.99 -27.14 -4.43
N LYS A 696 -32.45 -27.38 -3.23
CA LYS A 696 -33.01 -26.83 -1.99
C LYS A 696 -32.85 -25.32 -2.06
N ASN A 697 -33.87 -24.63 -2.59
CA ASN A 697 -33.90 -23.18 -2.56
C ASN A 697 -34.17 -22.72 -1.12
N THR A 698 -33.12 -22.44 -0.36
CA THR A 698 -33.22 -21.97 1.03
C THR A 698 -33.53 -20.47 1.10
N GLN A 699 -33.57 -19.77 -0.01
CA GLN A 699 -33.93 -18.35 -0.05
C GLN A 699 -35.47 -18.21 -0.04
N LYS A 700 -35.98 -17.42 0.90
CA LYS A 700 -37.38 -16.98 0.91
C LYS A 700 -37.70 -16.34 -0.44
N THR A 701 -38.61 -16.96 -1.19
CA THR A 701 -39.13 -16.40 -2.43
C THR A 701 -39.80 -15.07 -2.13
N PRO A 702 -39.42 -13.96 -2.78
CA PRO A 702 -40.02 -12.65 -2.49
C PRO A 702 -41.49 -12.62 -2.83
N ASP A 703 -42.25 -11.82 -2.10
CA ASP A 703 -43.63 -11.48 -2.45
C ASP A 703 -43.61 -10.63 -3.72
N VAL A 704 -44.43 -11.03 -4.72
CA VAL A 704 -44.45 -10.37 -6.03
C VAL A 704 -45.87 -10.12 -6.53
N ASP A 705 -46.06 -8.99 -7.19
CA ASP A 705 -47.19 -8.69 -8.04
C ASP A 705 -46.69 -8.56 -9.48
N VAL A 706 -47.25 -9.33 -10.41
CA VAL A 706 -46.88 -9.29 -11.84
C VAL A 706 -48.09 -8.85 -12.65
N GLU A 707 -47.89 -7.83 -13.48
CA GLU A 707 -48.80 -7.37 -14.50
C GLU A 707 -48.14 -7.53 -15.87
N ALA A 708 -48.76 -8.22 -16.82
CA ALA A 708 -48.22 -8.35 -18.16
C ALA A 708 -49.31 -8.01 -19.21
N LYS A 709 -48.98 -7.04 -20.09
CA LYS A 709 -49.84 -6.64 -21.21
C LYS A 709 -49.07 -6.79 -22.50
N ILE A 710 -49.41 -7.83 -23.28
CA ILE A 710 -48.66 -8.22 -24.48
C ILE A 710 -49.61 -8.43 -25.65
N GLY A 711 -49.28 -7.81 -26.78
CA GLY A 711 -50.10 -7.91 -27.98
C GLY A 711 -50.22 -9.32 -28.53
N ALA A 712 -49.08 -10.03 -28.60
CA ALA A 712 -49.03 -11.41 -29.08
C ALA A 712 -47.99 -12.20 -28.25
N VAL A 713 -48.37 -13.37 -27.77
CA VAL A 713 -47.52 -14.31 -27.06
C VAL A 713 -47.41 -15.60 -27.86
N THR A 714 -46.19 -15.90 -28.34
CA THR A 714 -45.94 -17.13 -29.13
C THR A 714 -45.76 -18.31 -28.21
N GLY A 715 -46.48 -19.38 -28.50
CA GLY A 715 -46.36 -20.66 -27.81
C GLY A 715 -45.79 -21.75 -28.69
N ASN A 716 -46.04 -23.01 -28.26
CA ASN A 716 -45.64 -24.19 -29.04
C ASN A 716 -46.57 -24.43 -30.23
N ASN A 717 -46.14 -25.26 -31.16
CA ASN A 717 -46.91 -25.74 -32.33
C ASN A 717 -47.47 -24.61 -33.23
N GLY A 718 -46.77 -23.44 -33.26
CA GLY A 718 -47.20 -22.27 -34.07
C GLY A 718 -48.41 -21.53 -33.50
N GLU A 719 -48.86 -21.81 -32.30
CA GLU A 719 -49.98 -21.15 -31.66
C GLU A 719 -49.56 -19.80 -31.05
N VAL A 720 -50.45 -18.84 -31.11
CA VAL A 720 -50.24 -17.48 -30.59
C VAL A 720 -51.44 -17.05 -29.74
N LEU A 721 -51.23 -16.66 -28.52
CA LEU A 721 -52.21 -15.94 -27.73
C LEU A 721 -52.12 -14.46 -28.04
N ARG A 722 -53.26 -13.79 -28.29
CA ARG A 722 -53.33 -12.38 -28.64
C ARG A 722 -54.01 -11.58 -27.54
N GLN A 723 -53.62 -10.30 -27.39
CA GLN A 723 -54.18 -9.37 -26.41
C GLN A 723 -54.13 -9.95 -25.00
N VAL A 724 -52.98 -10.45 -24.62
CA VAL A 724 -52.74 -11.06 -23.30
C VAL A 724 -52.69 -9.95 -22.25
N ASP A 725 -53.60 -10.04 -21.27
CA ASP A 725 -53.58 -9.23 -20.05
C ASP A 725 -53.59 -10.18 -18.84
N LEU A 726 -52.47 -10.20 -18.14
CA LEU A 726 -52.20 -11.05 -16.98
C LEU A 726 -51.93 -10.20 -15.74
N ALA A 727 -52.64 -10.45 -14.66
CA ALA A 727 -52.32 -9.91 -13.34
C ALA A 727 -52.28 -11.06 -12.32
N MET A 728 -51.18 -11.16 -11.61
CA MET A 728 -51.02 -12.18 -10.57
C MET A 728 -50.30 -11.63 -9.36
N GLY A 729 -50.69 -12.07 -8.17
CA GLY A 729 -50.04 -11.73 -6.89
C GLY A 729 -49.71 -12.98 -6.09
N ARG A 730 -48.47 -13.07 -5.67
CA ARG A 730 -47.95 -14.15 -4.83
C ARG A 730 -47.48 -13.60 -3.49
N ARG A 731 -47.92 -14.24 -2.40
CA ARG A 731 -47.51 -13.91 -1.04
C ARG A 731 -47.10 -15.19 -0.28
N SER A 732 -45.96 -15.19 0.38
CA SER A 732 -45.47 -16.35 1.14
C SER A 732 -45.50 -17.65 0.31
N SER A 733 -45.11 -17.59 -0.96
CA SER A 733 -45.13 -18.67 -1.94
C SER A 733 -46.52 -19.17 -2.35
N GLU A 734 -47.62 -18.54 -1.90
CA GLU A 734 -48.99 -18.84 -2.35
C GLU A 734 -49.49 -17.86 -3.39
N LEU A 735 -50.14 -18.35 -4.46
CA LEU A 735 -50.84 -17.53 -5.43
C LEU A 735 -52.12 -16.95 -4.80
N ARG A 736 -52.12 -15.63 -4.54
CA ARG A 736 -53.22 -14.95 -3.85
C ARG A 736 -54.24 -14.29 -4.82
N SER A 737 -53.77 -13.84 -5.95
CA SER A 737 -54.61 -13.28 -7.00
C SER A 737 -54.10 -13.77 -8.36
N PHE A 738 -55.06 -13.99 -9.27
CA PHE A 738 -54.74 -14.33 -10.65
C PHE A 738 -55.91 -13.85 -11.53
N ALA A 739 -55.60 -13.12 -12.57
CA ALA A 739 -56.49 -12.70 -13.60
C ALA A 739 -55.76 -12.81 -14.95
N LEU A 740 -56.33 -13.53 -15.89
CA LEU A 740 -55.79 -13.71 -17.23
C LEU A 740 -56.92 -13.50 -18.25
N THR A 741 -56.67 -12.67 -19.21
CA THR A 741 -57.53 -12.59 -20.42
C THR A 741 -56.63 -12.62 -21.64
N ALA A 742 -57.05 -13.36 -22.65
CA ALA A 742 -56.38 -13.46 -23.94
C ALA A 742 -57.32 -13.96 -25.03
N LYS A 743 -56.90 -13.90 -26.29
CA LYS A 743 -57.53 -14.56 -27.42
C LYS A 743 -56.64 -15.73 -27.85
N ALA A 744 -57.30 -16.93 -28.01
CA ALA A 744 -56.66 -18.15 -28.45
C ALA A 744 -57.21 -18.61 -29.78
N GLY A 745 -56.42 -19.20 -30.66
CA GLY A 745 -56.82 -19.60 -32.00
C GLY A 745 -57.27 -18.41 -32.88
N ARG A 746 -58.35 -18.56 -33.70
CA ARG A 746 -58.80 -17.47 -34.54
C ARG A 746 -59.47 -16.34 -33.73
N GLU A 747 -60.50 -16.66 -32.93
CA GLU A 747 -61.27 -15.70 -32.13
C GLU A 747 -61.72 -16.26 -30.76
N GLY A 748 -61.17 -17.40 -30.36
CA GLY A 748 -61.48 -18.02 -29.09
C GLY A 748 -61.02 -17.16 -27.92
N THR A 749 -61.81 -17.11 -26.83
CA THR A 749 -61.43 -16.41 -25.57
C THR A 749 -60.70 -17.34 -24.66
N LEU A 750 -59.69 -16.80 -23.94
CA LEU A 750 -59.05 -17.46 -22.83
C LEU A 750 -59.17 -16.56 -21.61
N ALA A 751 -59.70 -17.06 -20.51
CA ALA A 751 -59.79 -16.35 -19.24
C ALA A 751 -59.36 -17.23 -18.09
N GLY A 752 -58.75 -16.61 -17.10
CA GLY A 752 -58.32 -17.28 -15.89
C GLY A 752 -58.52 -16.39 -14.66
N GLU A 753 -58.98 -16.95 -13.57
CA GLU A 753 -59.17 -16.20 -12.31
C GLU A 753 -59.10 -17.12 -11.09
N ILE A 754 -58.84 -16.54 -9.91
CA ILE A 754 -59.03 -17.27 -8.65
C ILE A 754 -60.43 -17.01 -8.11
N ARG A 755 -61.19 -18.05 -7.93
CA ARG A 755 -62.56 -18.01 -7.40
C ARG A 755 -62.80 -19.14 -6.38
N ASN A 756 -63.90 -19.13 -5.69
CA ASN A 756 -64.31 -20.23 -4.81
C ASN A 756 -64.66 -21.47 -5.63
N TRP A 757 -64.29 -22.65 -5.12
CA TRP A 757 -64.64 -23.93 -5.75
C TRP A 757 -66.08 -24.31 -5.39
N GLY A 758 -67.05 -24.02 -6.28
CA GLY A 758 -68.49 -24.17 -5.99
C GLY A 758 -68.95 -23.31 -4.80
N ASP A 759 -69.80 -23.86 -3.98
CA ASP A 759 -70.28 -23.20 -2.76
C ASP A 759 -69.36 -23.34 -1.56
N THR A 760 -68.15 -23.86 -1.76
CA THR A 760 -67.17 -24.04 -0.67
C THR A 760 -66.28 -22.81 -0.53
N PRO A 761 -65.74 -22.50 0.67
CA PRO A 761 -64.81 -21.41 0.84
C PRO A 761 -63.39 -21.73 0.27
N ARG A 762 -63.23 -22.90 -0.34
CA ARG A 762 -61.94 -23.32 -0.94
C ARG A 762 -61.71 -22.52 -2.22
N ARG A 763 -60.63 -21.77 -2.24
CA ARG A 763 -60.20 -21.02 -3.44
C ARG A 763 -59.59 -21.95 -4.44
N ALA A 764 -59.87 -21.72 -5.71
CA ALA A 764 -59.33 -22.48 -6.82
C ALA A 764 -58.95 -21.54 -7.99
N LEU A 765 -57.96 -21.94 -8.72
CA LEU A 765 -57.63 -21.33 -10.00
C LEU A 765 -58.56 -21.90 -11.05
N TYR A 766 -59.35 -21.05 -11.66
CA TYR A 766 -60.26 -21.38 -12.74
C TYR A 766 -59.75 -20.81 -14.04
N VAL A 767 -59.60 -21.66 -15.08
CA VAL A 767 -59.18 -21.26 -16.43
C VAL A 767 -60.21 -21.77 -17.41
N SER A 768 -60.70 -20.94 -18.30
CA SER A 768 -61.66 -21.30 -19.30
C SER A 768 -61.25 -20.78 -20.69
N THR A 769 -61.59 -21.49 -21.72
CA THR A 769 -61.40 -21.08 -23.11
C THR A 769 -62.55 -21.59 -24.03
N SER A 770 -62.78 -20.83 -25.06
CA SER A 770 -63.68 -21.29 -26.13
C SER A 770 -63.00 -21.98 -27.33
N ASP A 771 -61.66 -22.10 -27.28
CA ASP A 771 -60.82 -22.90 -28.17
C ASP A 771 -59.82 -23.74 -27.39
N ALA A 772 -60.26 -24.91 -26.92
CA ALA A 772 -59.43 -25.85 -26.18
C ALA A 772 -58.26 -26.34 -27.01
N GLY A 773 -58.46 -26.57 -28.27
CA GLY A 773 -57.40 -27.03 -29.19
C GLY A 773 -56.26 -26.08 -29.30
N ALA A 774 -56.51 -24.79 -29.47
CA ALA A 774 -55.49 -23.76 -29.56
C ALA A 774 -54.69 -23.70 -28.22
N VAL A 775 -55.39 -23.72 -27.09
CA VAL A 775 -54.69 -23.63 -25.77
C VAL A 775 -53.83 -24.87 -25.47
N LEU A 776 -54.35 -26.08 -25.77
CA LEU A 776 -53.60 -27.31 -25.52
C LEU A 776 -52.38 -27.45 -26.46
N ARG A 777 -52.49 -26.99 -27.72
CA ARG A 777 -51.35 -26.90 -28.65
C ARG A 777 -50.33 -25.82 -28.20
N PHE A 778 -50.83 -24.67 -27.77
CA PHE A 778 -49.98 -23.61 -27.21
C PHE A 778 -49.09 -24.11 -26.04
N LEU A 779 -49.72 -24.91 -25.15
CA LEU A 779 -49.03 -25.46 -23.99
C LEU A 779 -48.22 -26.73 -24.31
N ASP A 780 -48.25 -27.24 -25.55
CA ASP A 780 -47.66 -28.52 -25.99
C ASP A 780 -48.16 -29.75 -25.24
N ILE A 781 -49.42 -29.69 -24.75
CA ILE A 781 -50.00 -30.80 -24.03
C ILE A 781 -50.58 -31.85 -24.99
N TYR A 782 -51.34 -31.42 -26.03
CA TYR A 782 -51.81 -32.32 -27.04
C TYR A 782 -52.06 -31.61 -28.39
N LYS A 783 -51.37 -32.09 -29.42
CA LYS A 783 -51.28 -31.42 -30.72
C LYS A 783 -52.46 -31.65 -31.69
N LYS A 784 -53.16 -32.78 -31.50
CA LYS A 784 -54.15 -33.28 -32.49
C LYS A 784 -55.60 -32.87 -32.17
N ILE A 785 -55.82 -32.12 -31.12
CA ILE A 785 -57.16 -31.61 -30.76
C ILE A 785 -57.42 -30.28 -31.49
N GLN A 786 -58.66 -30.10 -31.94
CA GLN A 786 -59.11 -28.88 -32.63
C GLN A 786 -60.47 -28.38 -32.07
N GLY A 787 -60.54 -27.09 -31.88
CA GLY A 787 -61.71 -26.42 -31.33
C GLY A 787 -62.03 -26.83 -29.89
N GLY A 788 -63.31 -26.78 -29.57
CA GLY A 788 -63.88 -27.15 -28.30
C GLY A 788 -63.80 -26.08 -27.20
N THR A 789 -64.77 -26.10 -26.29
CA THR A 789 -64.72 -25.28 -25.08
C THR A 789 -64.04 -26.08 -23.91
N MET A 790 -63.25 -25.42 -23.11
CA MET A 790 -62.55 -26.06 -21.98
C MET A 790 -62.65 -25.21 -20.74
N TRP A 791 -62.78 -25.83 -19.61
CA TRP A 791 -62.47 -25.25 -18.31
C TRP A 791 -61.65 -26.19 -17.44
N VAL A 792 -60.81 -25.59 -16.68
CA VAL A 792 -59.95 -26.29 -15.70
C VAL A 792 -60.10 -25.58 -14.35
N ILE A 793 -60.31 -26.34 -13.30
CA ILE A 793 -60.26 -25.91 -11.92
C ILE A 793 -59.13 -26.65 -11.27
N VAL A 794 -58.25 -25.95 -10.61
CA VAL A 794 -57.09 -26.54 -9.93
C VAL A 794 -56.75 -25.78 -8.64
N ASP A 795 -56.26 -26.46 -7.66
CA ASP A 795 -55.76 -25.83 -6.42
C ASP A 795 -54.69 -24.78 -6.76
N PRO A 796 -54.73 -23.58 -6.14
CA PRO A 796 -53.68 -22.60 -6.34
C PRO A 796 -52.36 -23.17 -5.87
N PRO A 797 -51.24 -22.83 -6.51
CA PRO A 797 -49.90 -23.21 -6.03
C PRO A 797 -49.69 -22.75 -4.59
N ARG A 798 -49.31 -23.71 -3.73
CA ARG A 798 -48.99 -23.47 -2.29
C ARG A 798 -47.54 -23.81 -1.98
N GLY A 799 -46.60 -23.27 -2.71
CA GLY A 799 -45.18 -23.58 -2.65
C GLY A 799 -44.73 -24.47 -3.82
N ASP A 800 -43.39 -24.59 -3.96
CA ASP A 800 -42.77 -25.14 -5.19
C ASP A 800 -43.06 -26.62 -5.44
N ASN A 801 -43.43 -27.41 -4.43
CA ASN A 801 -43.61 -28.90 -4.54
C ASN A 801 -44.96 -29.42 -3.99
N ALA A 802 -45.92 -28.55 -3.63
CA ALA A 802 -47.20 -29.00 -3.13
C ALA A 802 -48.06 -29.63 -4.22
N PRO A 803 -48.67 -30.83 -3.99
CA PRO A 803 -49.58 -31.41 -4.98
C PRO A 803 -50.79 -30.51 -5.18
N GLN A 804 -51.15 -30.29 -6.46
CA GLN A 804 -52.31 -29.53 -6.84
C GLN A 804 -53.38 -30.48 -7.43
N ASN A 805 -54.50 -30.59 -6.78
CA ASN A 805 -55.62 -31.36 -7.31
C ASN A 805 -56.50 -30.47 -8.21
N GLY A 806 -56.97 -31.06 -9.28
CA GLY A 806 -57.82 -30.32 -10.23
C GLY A 806 -58.75 -31.20 -11.02
N VAL A 807 -59.63 -30.54 -11.72
CA VAL A 807 -60.57 -31.13 -12.69
C VAL A 807 -60.47 -30.41 -13.99
N ILE A 808 -60.39 -31.11 -15.11
CA ILE A 808 -60.47 -30.62 -16.47
C ILE A 808 -61.76 -31.09 -17.12
N ASN A 809 -62.40 -30.22 -17.88
CA ASN A 809 -63.56 -30.51 -18.70
C ASN A 809 -63.40 -29.86 -20.07
N VAL A 810 -63.57 -30.64 -21.14
CA VAL A 810 -63.50 -30.16 -22.52
C VAL A 810 -64.81 -30.60 -23.21
N ARG A 811 -65.38 -29.73 -24.02
CA ARG A 811 -66.63 -30.00 -24.79
C ARG A 811 -66.47 -29.63 -26.24
N ASP A 812 -67.22 -30.33 -27.12
CA ASP A 812 -67.43 -30.02 -28.55
C ASP A 812 -66.08 -29.90 -29.32
N PHE A 813 -65.25 -30.91 -29.23
CA PHE A 813 -63.95 -30.92 -29.85
C PHE A 813 -63.70 -32.07 -30.79
N VAL A 814 -62.76 -31.87 -31.72
CA VAL A 814 -62.38 -32.87 -32.74
C VAL A 814 -60.91 -33.26 -32.48
N VAL A 815 -60.63 -34.57 -32.52
CA VAL A 815 -59.34 -35.14 -32.63
C VAL A 815 -59.07 -35.61 -34.05
N ARG A 816 -57.94 -35.13 -34.64
CA ARG A 816 -57.59 -35.48 -36.05
C ARG A 816 -56.19 -36.04 -36.15
N GLY A 817 -56.08 -37.10 -37.02
CA GLY A 817 -54.82 -37.73 -37.33
C GLY A 817 -54.19 -38.48 -36.15
N GLU A 818 -55.01 -39.06 -35.27
CA GLU A 818 -54.56 -39.90 -34.18
C GLU A 818 -54.57 -41.39 -34.59
N PRO A 819 -53.41 -41.99 -34.98
CA PRO A 819 -53.35 -43.38 -35.42
C PRO A 819 -53.85 -44.40 -34.37
N GLY A 820 -53.77 -44.03 -33.10
CA GLY A 820 -54.31 -44.87 -32.00
C GLY A 820 -55.83 -45.05 -32.08
N LEU A 821 -56.58 -44.05 -32.55
CA LEU A 821 -58.02 -44.17 -32.74
C LEU A 821 -58.37 -45.23 -33.83
N ASP A 822 -57.61 -45.23 -34.93
CA ASP A 822 -57.82 -46.23 -36.01
C ASP A 822 -57.51 -47.64 -35.49
N SER A 823 -56.44 -47.81 -34.74
CA SER A 823 -56.04 -49.10 -34.18
C SER A 823 -57.05 -49.61 -33.14
N LEU A 824 -57.59 -48.69 -32.30
CA LEU A 824 -58.64 -49.05 -31.30
C LEU A 824 -59.96 -49.37 -31.98
N SER A 825 -60.37 -48.60 -33.01
CA SER A 825 -61.54 -48.83 -33.76
C SER A 825 -61.53 -50.22 -34.49
N GLN A 826 -60.40 -50.53 -35.12
CA GLN A 826 -60.19 -51.83 -35.78
C GLN A 826 -60.22 -52.96 -34.75
N ALA A 827 -59.54 -52.80 -33.58
CA ALA A 827 -59.56 -53.82 -32.55
C ALA A 827 -60.94 -54.05 -31.91
N ALA A 828 -61.81 -53.07 -31.88
CA ALA A 828 -63.15 -53.09 -31.41
C ALA A 828 -64.14 -53.67 -32.48
N ARG A 829 -63.69 -53.99 -33.70
CA ARG A 829 -64.53 -54.41 -34.83
C ARG A 829 -65.67 -53.40 -35.16
N ASP A 830 -65.34 -52.11 -35.04
CA ASP A 830 -66.25 -51.02 -35.33
C ASP A 830 -66.43 -50.89 -36.88
N SER A 831 -67.49 -51.41 -37.41
CA SER A 831 -67.82 -51.33 -38.83
C SER A 831 -68.58 -50.07 -39.22
N SER A 832 -68.75 -49.09 -38.32
CA SER A 832 -69.55 -47.91 -38.55
C SER A 832 -68.97 -46.92 -39.55
N GLY A 833 -67.69 -47.06 -39.90
CA GLY A 833 -66.91 -46.19 -40.76
C GLY A 833 -66.83 -44.74 -40.32
N ARG A 834 -67.23 -44.53 -39.08
CA ARG A 834 -67.32 -43.15 -38.48
C ARG A 834 -66.00 -42.63 -37.86
N VAL A 835 -64.96 -43.43 -37.70
CA VAL A 835 -63.58 -43.05 -37.36
C VAL A 835 -62.73 -43.30 -38.62
N GLU A 836 -62.49 -42.30 -39.40
CA GLU A 836 -61.66 -42.37 -40.60
C GLU A 836 -60.36 -41.61 -40.41
N GLN A 837 -59.28 -42.24 -40.76
CA GLN A 837 -57.92 -41.58 -40.70
C GLN A 837 -57.61 -41.04 -39.35
N GLY A 838 -57.92 -41.75 -38.24
CA GLY A 838 -57.70 -41.28 -36.89
C GLY A 838 -58.43 -40.02 -36.47
N THR A 839 -59.56 -39.75 -37.07
CA THR A 839 -60.42 -38.53 -36.81
C THR A 839 -61.70 -38.91 -36.10
N ALA A 840 -61.99 -38.28 -34.95
CA ALA A 840 -63.24 -38.47 -34.21
C ALA A 840 -63.73 -37.16 -33.59
N VAL A 841 -65.05 -37.00 -33.52
CA VAL A 841 -65.79 -35.90 -32.88
C VAL A 841 -66.16 -36.36 -31.47
N PHE A 842 -65.84 -35.51 -30.44
CA PHE A 842 -66.25 -35.80 -29.09
C PHE A 842 -67.14 -34.67 -28.53
N GLU A 843 -68.16 -35.04 -27.75
CA GLU A 843 -69.05 -34.07 -27.12
C GLU A 843 -68.46 -33.56 -25.77
N LYS A 844 -67.77 -34.40 -25.04
CA LYS A 844 -67.25 -34.09 -23.73
C LYS A 844 -66.06 -35.00 -23.36
N ALA A 845 -65.05 -34.41 -22.71
CA ALA A 845 -64.02 -35.09 -21.94
C ALA A 845 -63.91 -34.46 -20.55
N GLN A 846 -63.75 -35.34 -19.53
CA GLN A 846 -63.58 -34.90 -18.17
C GLN A 846 -62.56 -35.79 -17.45
N ALA A 847 -61.69 -35.26 -16.62
CA ALA A 847 -60.79 -36.01 -15.78
C ALA A 847 -60.46 -35.25 -14.49
N GLN A 848 -60.26 -35.97 -13.45
CA GLN A 848 -59.58 -35.48 -12.24
C GLN A 848 -58.08 -35.64 -12.47
N PHE A 849 -57.31 -34.71 -11.95
CA PHE A 849 -55.85 -34.80 -12.03
C PHE A 849 -55.18 -34.29 -10.76
N THR A 850 -54.00 -34.83 -10.48
CA THR A 850 -53.07 -34.28 -9.50
C THR A 850 -51.79 -33.90 -10.21
N ARG A 851 -51.44 -32.61 -10.12
CA ARG A 851 -50.19 -32.08 -10.65
C ARG A 851 -49.18 -32.04 -9.50
N THR A 852 -47.99 -32.59 -9.73
CA THR A 852 -46.79 -32.43 -8.94
C THR A 852 -45.68 -31.90 -9.82
N THR A 853 -44.53 -31.57 -9.28
CA THR A 853 -43.39 -31.06 -10.06
C THR A 853 -43.04 -32.00 -11.18
N GLY A 854 -43.12 -31.53 -12.42
CA GLY A 854 -42.82 -32.30 -13.63
C GLY A 854 -43.77 -33.46 -13.97
N LYS A 855 -44.85 -33.69 -13.23
CA LYS A 855 -45.76 -34.83 -13.45
C LYS A 855 -47.20 -34.48 -13.25
N ILE A 856 -48.08 -35.01 -14.14
CA ILE A 856 -49.54 -34.96 -14.00
C ILE A 856 -50.04 -36.42 -13.94
N SER A 857 -50.85 -36.71 -12.93
CA SER A 857 -51.52 -38.00 -12.79
C SER A 857 -53.01 -37.77 -12.98
N PHE A 858 -53.62 -38.49 -13.92
CA PHE A 858 -55.05 -38.49 -14.21
C PHE A 858 -55.78 -39.63 -13.56
N ARG A 859 -56.96 -39.36 -13.03
CA ARG A 859 -57.88 -40.36 -12.47
C ARG A 859 -59.31 -40.11 -12.95
N ASP A 860 -60.08 -41.13 -13.05
CA ASP A 860 -61.51 -41.12 -13.49
C ASP A 860 -61.69 -40.31 -14.77
N GLY A 861 -60.73 -40.42 -15.70
CA GLY A 861 -60.81 -39.80 -17.02
C GLY A 861 -61.85 -40.49 -17.86
N ALA A 862 -62.70 -39.67 -18.50
CA ALA A 862 -63.70 -40.20 -19.42
C ALA A 862 -63.93 -39.22 -20.60
N ILE A 863 -64.05 -39.76 -21.77
CA ILE A 863 -64.33 -39.04 -23.05
C ILE A 863 -65.60 -39.61 -23.64
N TRP A 864 -66.47 -38.73 -24.05
CA TRP A 864 -67.74 -39.08 -24.69
C TRP A 864 -67.88 -38.44 -26.05
N GLY A 865 -68.37 -39.27 -27.03
CA GLY A 865 -68.78 -38.79 -28.36
C GLY A 865 -69.77 -39.71 -29.00
N PRO A 866 -70.39 -39.22 -30.05
CA PRO A 866 -71.47 -40.00 -30.77
C PRO A 866 -70.83 -41.25 -31.41
N VAL A 867 -69.60 -41.22 -31.76
CA VAL A 867 -68.87 -42.27 -32.49
C VAL A 867 -68.03 -43.13 -31.52
N ALA A 868 -67.41 -42.56 -30.59
CA ALA A 868 -66.43 -43.23 -29.68
C ALA A 868 -66.50 -42.66 -28.30
N GLY A 869 -66.18 -43.47 -27.30
CA GLY A 869 -65.89 -43.02 -25.94
C GLY A 869 -64.69 -43.75 -25.42
N ALA A 870 -64.12 -43.24 -24.34
CA ALA A 870 -63.06 -43.89 -23.63
C ALA A 870 -63.00 -43.48 -22.14
N THR A 871 -62.54 -44.40 -21.33
CA THR A 871 -62.13 -44.12 -19.97
C THR A 871 -60.59 -44.20 -19.95
N PHE A 872 -59.95 -43.40 -19.10
CA PHE A 872 -58.50 -43.40 -18.97
C PHE A 872 -58.06 -43.02 -17.58
N ASP A 873 -56.94 -43.63 -17.14
CA ASP A 873 -56.15 -43.28 -15.97
C ASP A 873 -54.64 -43.35 -16.33
N GLY A 874 -53.85 -42.62 -15.63
CA GLY A 874 -52.37 -42.71 -15.82
C GLY A 874 -51.60 -41.44 -15.53
N THR A 875 -50.42 -41.42 -16.04
CA THR A 875 -49.47 -40.35 -15.72
C THR A 875 -48.74 -39.86 -16.98
N ILE A 876 -48.53 -38.55 -17.02
CA ILE A 876 -47.58 -37.88 -17.91
C ILE A 876 -46.46 -37.32 -17.07
N ASP A 877 -45.25 -37.75 -17.31
CA ASP A 877 -44.03 -37.30 -16.68
C ASP A 877 -43.25 -36.45 -17.68
N PHE A 878 -43.33 -35.14 -17.53
CA PHE A 878 -42.67 -34.17 -18.42
C PHE A 878 -41.15 -34.12 -18.15
N ALA A 879 -40.76 -34.39 -16.90
CA ALA A 879 -39.33 -34.36 -16.52
C ALA A 879 -38.56 -35.58 -17.12
N ALA A 880 -39.22 -36.74 -17.15
CA ALA A 880 -38.70 -37.94 -17.77
C ALA A 880 -39.10 -38.09 -19.24
N GLU A 881 -39.87 -37.15 -19.82
CA GLU A 881 -40.44 -37.22 -21.17
C GLU A 881 -41.18 -38.53 -21.46
N ARG A 882 -41.92 -39.04 -20.50
CA ARG A 882 -42.63 -40.35 -20.60
C ARG A 882 -44.10 -40.21 -20.30
N ILE A 883 -44.89 -41.03 -21.02
CA ILE A 883 -46.33 -41.24 -20.79
C ILE A 883 -46.59 -42.66 -20.38
N ASN A 884 -47.53 -42.86 -19.45
CA ASN A 884 -48.08 -44.17 -19.06
C ASN A 884 -49.55 -43.98 -18.75
N MET A 885 -50.41 -44.29 -19.73
CA MET A 885 -51.88 -44.17 -19.68
C MET A 885 -52.47 -45.51 -19.99
N ARG A 886 -53.57 -45.85 -19.31
CA ARG A 886 -54.34 -47.02 -19.58
C ARG A 886 -55.82 -46.64 -19.64
N GLY A 887 -56.61 -47.42 -20.36
CA GLY A 887 -58.03 -47.12 -20.47
C GLY A 887 -58.78 -48.14 -21.23
N THR A 888 -60.11 -47.87 -21.41
CA THR A 888 -61.03 -48.67 -22.20
C THR A 888 -61.63 -47.79 -23.26
N TYR A 889 -61.47 -48.21 -24.51
CA TYR A 889 -62.12 -47.63 -25.69
C TYR A 889 -63.48 -48.29 -25.90
N VAL A 890 -64.53 -47.49 -26.10
CA VAL A 890 -65.93 -47.92 -26.29
C VAL A 890 -66.41 -47.45 -27.62
N PRO A 891 -66.53 -48.29 -28.60
CA PRO A 891 -67.06 -47.91 -29.96
C PRO A 891 -68.61 -47.68 -29.89
N ALA A 892 -69.09 -46.79 -30.74
CA ALA A 892 -70.52 -46.43 -30.82
C ALA A 892 -71.14 -46.13 -29.43
N TYR A 893 -70.43 -45.23 -28.69
CA TYR A 893 -70.70 -44.93 -27.29
C TYR A 893 -72.18 -44.65 -26.94
N GLY A 894 -72.87 -43.90 -27.81
CA GLY A 894 -74.25 -43.54 -27.60
C GLY A 894 -75.24 -44.74 -27.58
N LEU A 895 -75.03 -45.73 -28.43
CA LEU A 895 -75.84 -46.95 -28.46
C LEU A 895 -75.37 -47.96 -27.39
N ASN A 896 -74.09 -48.10 -27.24
CA ASN A 896 -73.44 -49.07 -26.33
C ASN A 896 -73.75 -48.77 -24.87
N ASN A 897 -73.83 -47.49 -24.43
CA ASN A 897 -74.19 -47.06 -23.10
C ASN A 897 -75.69 -47.06 -22.76
N LEU A 898 -76.55 -47.24 -23.72
CA LEU A 898 -78.00 -47.28 -23.47
C LEU A 898 -78.37 -48.40 -22.49
N PHE A 899 -77.68 -49.53 -22.56
CA PHE A 899 -77.84 -50.70 -21.72
C PHE A 899 -77.28 -50.51 -20.27
N SER A 900 -76.31 -49.66 -20.09
CA SER A 900 -75.74 -49.35 -18.74
C SER A 900 -76.66 -48.51 -17.86
N LYS A 901 -77.64 -47.84 -18.51
CA LYS A 901 -78.67 -47.08 -17.80
C LYS A 901 -79.88 -47.87 -17.31
N LEU A 902 -79.94 -49.15 -17.63
CA LEU A 902 -81.02 -50.07 -17.14
C LEU A 902 -80.68 -50.53 -15.71
N PRO A 903 -81.65 -50.35 -14.76
CA PRO A 903 -81.43 -50.82 -13.38
C PRO A 903 -81.27 -52.33 -13.39
N ILE A 904 -80.32 -52.86 -12.65
CA ILE A 904 -79.94 -54.28 -12.51
C ILE A 904 -79.13 -54.83 -13.66
N LEU A 905 -79.38 -54.59 -14.90
CA LEU A 905 -78.63 -55.10 -16.07
C LEU A 905 -77.41 -54.32 -16.34
N GLY A 906 -77.44 -52.97 -16.09
CA GLY A 906 -76.31 -52.07 -16.31
C GLY A 906 -75.08 -52.36 -15.49
N ASN A 907 -75.22 -52.72 -14.21
CA ASN A 907 -74.12 -53.07 -13.31
C ASN A 907 -73.50 -54.43 -13.56
N ILE A 908 -74.35 -55.41 -14.10
CA ILE A 908 -73.89 -56.78 -14.33
C ILE A 908 -73.25 -56.92 -15.73
N LEU A 909 -73.73 -56.19 -16.72
CA LEU A 909 -73.23 -56.30 -18.10
C LEU A 909 -72.25 -55.13 -18.50
N GLY A 910 -72.32 -53.95 -17.83
CA GLY A 910 -71.62 -52.77 -18.25
C GLY A 910 -70.29 -52.52 -17.59
N GLY A 911 -69.92 -53.29 -16.55
CA GLY A 911 -68.60 -53.19 -15.85
C GLY A 911 -68.39 -52.04 -14.93
N GLY A 912 -68.98 -50.87 -15.20
CA GLY A 912 -68.94 -49.63 -14.41
C GLY A 912 -69.60 -48.46 -15.12
N PRO A 913 -69.69 -47.27 -14.45
CA PRO A 913 -70.27 -46.10 -15.09
C PRO A 913 -69.44 -45.72 -16.36
N ASN A 914 -70.11 -45.62 -17.49
CA ASN A 914 -69.54 -45.21 -18.75
C ASN A 914 -68.64 -46.21 -19.52
N GLU A 915 -68.62 -47.56 -19.13
CA GLU A 915 -67.81 -48.60 -19.77
C GLU A 915 -68.47 -49.36 -20.93
N GLY A 916 -69.80 -49.27 -21.15
CA GLY A 916 -70.50 -49.90 -22.22
C GLY A 916 -70.40 -51.47 -22.27
N LEU A 917 -71.18 -52.12 -23.09
CA LEU A 917 -71.19 -53.58 -23.27
C LEU A 917 -69.95 -54.09 -24.03
N VAL A 918 -69.54 -53.39 -25.06
CA VAL A 918 -68.32 -53.71 -25.85
C VAL A 918 -67.27 -52.62 -25.64
N GLY A 919 -66.07 -53.01 -25.27
CA GLY A 919 -64.99 -52.10 -25.11
C GLY A 919 -63.61 -52.76 -25.20
N VAL A 920 -62.63 -52.06 -25.64
CA VAL A 920 -61.24 -52.55 -25.82
C VAL A 920 -60.34 -51.88 -24.83
N THR A 921 -59.66 -52.64 -24.00
CA THR A 921 -58.68 -52.07 -23.10
C THR A 921 -57.37 -51.80 -23.85
N PHE A 922 -56.78 -50.67 -23.47
CA PHE A 922 -55.51 -50.19 -24.08
C PHE A 922 -54.55 -49.65 -23.03
N GLU A 923 -53.27 -49.66 -23.36
CA GLU A 923 -52.16 -48.97 -22.64
C GLU A 923 -51.39 -48.14 -23.64
N VAL A 924 -51.10 -46.90 -23.28
CA VAL A 924 -50.21 -46.00 -24.03
C VAL A 924 -49.01 -45.74 -23.14
N ALA A 925 -47.85 -46.30 -23.50
CA ALA A 925 -46.65 -46.21 -22.69
C ALA A 925 -45.41 -45.90 -23.54
N GLY A 926 -44.41 -45.21 -22.95
CA GLY A 926 -43.13 -44.96 -23.59
C GLY A 926 -42.74 -43.47 -23.66
N PRO A 927 -41.80 -43.10 -24.53
CA PRO A 927 -41.42 -41.68 -24.73
C PRO A 927 -42.62 -40.84 -25.23
N MET A 928 -42.77 -39.60 -24.73
CA MET A 928 -43.86 -38.72 -25.15
C MET A 928 -43.82 -38.42 -26.64
N ALA A 929 -42.67 -38.36 -27.28
CA ALA A 929 -42.53 -38.07 -28.70
C ALA A 929 -43.05 -39.23 -29.59
N ALA A 930 -42.99 -40.47 -29.10
CA ALA A 930 -43.43 -41.68 -29.82
C ALA A 930 -43.94 -42.75 -28.85
N PRO A 931 -45.12 -42.59 -28.22
CA PRO A 931 -45.66 -43.54 -27.28
C PRO A 931 -46.14 -44.81 -27.99
N ALA A 932 -45.90 -45.97 -27.39
CA ALA A 932 -46.39 -47.22 -27.91
C ALA A 932 -47.81 -47.48 -27.42
N LEU A 933 -48.72 -47.70 -28.33
CA LEU A 933 -50.06 -48.21 -28.04
C LEU A 933 -50.09 -49.70 -27.99
N ARG A 934 -50.55 -50.30 -26.90
CA ARG A 934 -50.79 -51.73 -26.70
C ARG A 934 -52.30 -51.91 -26.53
N ILE A 935 -52.86 -52.82 -27.29
CA ILE A 935 -54.29 -53.12 -27.29
C ILE A 935 -54.45 -54.57 -26.87
N ASN A 936 -55.47 -54.85 -26.01
CA ASN A 936 -55.86 -56.19 -25.67
C ASN A 936 -57.18 -56.54 -26.42
N PRO A 937 -57.11 -57.21 -27.56
CA PRO A 937 -58.29 -57.47 -28.37
C PRO A 937 -59.29 -58.49 -27.70
N LEU A 938 -58.81 -59.33 -26.78
CA LEU A 938 -59.64 -60.23 -26.03
C LEU A 938 -60.67 -59.53 -25.10
N SER A 939 -60.31 -58.28 -24.68
CA SER A 939 -61.21 -57.46 -23.89
C SER A 939 -62.50 -57.04 -24.63
N ALA A 940 -62.50 -57.09 -25.99
CA ALA A 940 -63.66 -56.72 -26.80
C ALA A 940 -64.82 -57.72 -26.74
N VAL A 941 -64.52 -58.95 -26.42
CA VAL A 941 -65.54 -60.02 -26.38
C VAL A 941 -65.92 -60.39 -24.93
N ALA A 942 -65.30 -59.80 -23.93
CA ALA A 942 -65.59 -60.08 -22.52
C ALA A 942 -66.71 -59.16 -21.99
N PRO A 943 -67.75 -59.71 -21.30
CA PRO A 943 -68.74 -58.91 -20.58
C PRO A 943 -68.09 -57.93 -19.58
N GLY A 944 -68.72 -56.79 -19.30
CA GLY A 944 -68.16 -55.66 -18.57
C GLY A 944 -67.49 -56.04 -17.22
N PHE A 945 -68.09 -56.93 -16.43
CA PHE A 945 -67.53 -57.34 -15.12
C PHE A 945 -66.33 -58.29 -15.28
N LEU A 946 -66.12 -58.98 -16.38
CA LEU A 946 -64.93 -59.83 -16.66
C LEU A 946 -63.82 -59.01 -17.31
N ARG A 947 -64.12 -57.84 -17.88
CA ARG A 947 -63.15 -56.97 -18.58
C ARG A 947 -62.05 -56.53 -17.66
N LYS A 948 -62.33 -56.29 -16.34
CA LYS A 948 -61.35 -55.98 -15.33
C LYS A 948 -60.25 -57.01 -15.19
N MET A 949 -60.49 -58.25 -15.58
CA MET A 949 -59.47 -59.32 -15.59
C MET A 949 -58.46 -59.14 -16.77
N PHE A 950 -58.84 -58.38 -17.80
CA PHE A 950 -58.01 -58.09 -18.95
C PHE A 950 -57.41 -56.71 -18.97
N GLU A 951 -57.53 -55.94 -17.90
CA GLU A 951 -56.90 -54.67 -17.74
C GLU A 951 -55.35 -54.75 -17.54
N PHE A 952 -54.62 -53.88 -18.14
CA PHE A 952 -53.17 -53.81 -17.92
C PHE A 952 -52.87 -53.45 -16.47
N ARG A 953 -52.20 -54.38 -15.73
CA ARG A 953 -51.77 -54.07 -14.34
C ARG A 953 -50.59 -53.09 -14.36
N SER A 954 -50.62 -52.07 -13.51
CA SER A 954 -49.50 -51.18 -13.28
C SER A 954 -48.37 -51.92 -12.58
N SER A 955 -47.19 -51.85 -13.09
CA SER A 955 -45.97 -52.44 -12.45
C SER A 955 -45.47 -51.60 -11.22
N THR A 956 -46.33 -50.80 -10.62
CA THR A 956 -45.99 -49.92 -9.50
C THR A 956 -47.08 -49.95 -8.46
N GLU A 957 -47.21 -51.14 -7.77
CA GLU A 957 -47.79 -51.17 -6.43
C GLU A 957 -46.83 -51.87 -5.49
N THR A 958 -45.86 -51.17 -4.98
CA THR A 958 -45.22 -51.45 -3.71
C THR A 958 -44.94 -50.05 -3.05
N ALA A 959 -45.97 -49.52 -2.40
CA ALA A 959 -45.80 -48.57 -1.35
C ALA A 959 -46.38 -49.14 -0.06
N PRO A 960 -45.64 -49.28 1.02
CA PRO A 960 -46.19 -49.62 2.31
C PRO A 960 -47.00 -48.43 2.84
N ALA A 961 -48.21 -48.72 3.33
CA ALA A 961 -48.95 -47.84 4.25
C ALA A 961 -48.32 -47.94 5.65
N PRO A 962 -48.66 -47.13 6.62
CA PRO A 962 -49.33 -45.81 6.64
C PRO A 962 -48.42 -44.60 6.81
#